data_0292d2aef35713038254e0a87e11db28
#
_entry.id   0292d2aef35713038254e0a87e11db28
#
_cell.length_a   1.000
_cell.length_b   1.000
_cell.length_c   1.000
_cell.angle_alpha   90.00
_cell.angle_beta   90.00
_cell.angle_gamma   90.00
#
_symmetry.space_group_name_H-M   'P 1'
#
loop_
_entity.id
_entity.type
_entity.pdbx_description
1 polymer ?
#
loop_
_entity_poly.entity_id
_entity_poly.type
_entity_poly.pdbx_seq_one_letter_code
_entity_poly.pdbx_strand_id
1 'polypeptide(L)'
;MVVVDSLAQQQPMESDEQIIRRLESEISEYRASRTRDFDLLHTALDLRFDYGNETVVGEAVLTLKPYFFPQKTVVLDAKDFEIHAFGLLEEGRSTELNFYYNERKVTAYLPKSYSANDTIQVRIKYTAFPNKNTTAAGSAITDTKGIYFVNPQSKPGKPTQIWTQGETEYNSKWFPTIDSPNERATQEIKMTVDSKYRTLSNGKLLSSKENGDGTRTDHWKLDLAHAPYLAAIAVGDFVEIKDSWDGMPVNYYVEPEFEKGGKIVFQNTPEMIAYFSSLLGVPYPWSHYNQVVVRDFVTGAMENTTLTIFMEELNLNEREAIDSEWDGIIAHELFHQWFGDYVTTESWANLTLNEAFATYSEYLWYEYKNGRDEADLHHVSEIETYLDEAEVKQEDLIRFYHDKPDDMFDSHSYAKGGAILHMLRRHLGDEAFFKSLNHYLKKHAFQSVEVHDLRIAFEEVTGLDLNWFFNQWFLASGHPILEYEVDYSQEDNLLLTVSQRQDFSTTPLYRIPFKVSWYVNGERREKELVIDKAWQQFAIENGEPVDLLMVDEAVDLLAVKKTSRGKQHFINQFQASTLGIARYEALDSLKSMFASDEGVREIVAAALKDSFWSIREMALIGIAENPNWLLEIEGLEETIYQMAENDPKNTVRLGAIELLSVMDADKYANDFLRWINHPSYYVAGAALSAYLENENNVNREEIAGRFENEKNIRMLVALAGYYLSEETAGKSVWFSEKLDQLNGENRYYFLGYFSEYFSSVATDDSNIAIEKLSSIAKNDRTNYVRIGAFMGLFGFIDQPGVLDLAKEIYAQEKDPLAKRYEEMFLSQYLDEK
;
A
#
# COMPACT_ATOMS: atom_id res chain seq x y z
N MET A 1 -36.51 -38.79 31.02
CA MET A 1 -37.42 -38.28 30.01
C MET A 1 -37.56 -36.77 30.31
N VAL A 2 -36.73 -35.92 29.78
CA VAL A 2 -36.83 -34.47 29.89
C VAL A 2 -36.97 -33.95 28.48
N VAL A 3 -38.12 -33.41 28.17
CA VAL A 3 -38.45 -32.77 26.91
C VAL A 3 -37.79 -31.39 26.96
N VAL A 4 -36.87 -31.17 26.06
CA VAL A 4 -36.32 -29.82 25.80
C VAL A 4 -37.08 -29.27 24.59
N ASP A 5 -38.02 -28.40 24.83
CA ASP A 5 -38.69 -27.59 23.84
C ASP A 5 -37.65 -26.60 23.26
N SER A 6 -37.16 -26.84 22.06
CA SER A 6 -36.43 -25.87 21.27
C SER A 6 -37.44 -24.97 20.54
N LEU A 7 -37.75 -23.81 21.13
CA LEU A 7 -38.36 -22.71 20.39
C LEU A 7 -37.35 -22.15 19.37
N ALA A 8 -37.33 -22.76 18.22
CA ALA A 8 -36.77 -22.10 17.05
C ALA A 8 -37.67 -20.90 16.71
N GLN A 9 -37.24 -19.71 16.98
CA GLN A 9 -37.86 -18.50 16.46
C GLN A 9 -37.73 -18.58 14.91
N GLN A 10 -38.81 -18.94 14.24
CA GLN A 10 -38.93 -18.77 12.82
C GLN A 10 -38.90 -17.27 12.55
N GLN A 11 -37.81 -16.79 11.94
CA GLN A 11 -37.82 -15.46 11.34
C GLN A 11 -39.01 -15.38 10.37
N PRO A 12 -39.75 -14.26 10.35
CA PRO A 12 -40.85 -14.10 9.42
C PRO A 12 -40.33 -14.26 8.00
N MET A 13 -40.96 -15.13 7.19
CA MET A 13 -40.61 -15.26 5.76
C MET A 13 -40.75 -13.90 5.10
N GLU A 14 -39.70 -13.46 4.43
CA GLU A 14 -39.72 -12.26 3.61
C GLU A 14 -40.83 -12.37 2.53
N SER A 15 -41.55 -11.30 2.29
CA SER A 15 -42.49 -11.24 1.18
C SER A 15 -41.74 -11.24 -0.17
N ASP A 16 -42.41 -11.71 -1.24
CA ASP A 16 -41.82 -11.68 -2.58
C ASP A 16 -41.35 -10.26 -2.99
N GLU A 17 -42.04 -9.21 -2.57
CA GLU A 17 -41.60 -7.82 -2.77
C GLU A 17 -40.34 -7.46 -1.99
N GLN A 18 -40.19 -7.98 -0.77
CA GLN A 18 -38.97 -7.75 0.04
C GLN A 18 -37.79 -8.51 -0.53
N ILE A 19 -38.02 -9.74 -0.99
CA ILE A 19 -37.00 -10.55 -1.70
C ILE A 19 -36.58 -9.86 -2.99
N ILE A 20 -37.54 -9.37 -3.80
CA ILE A 20 -37.24 -8.65 -5.05
C ILE A 20 -36.45 -7.39 -4.76
N ARG A 21 -36.87 -6.56 -3.80
CA ARG A 21 -36.14 -5.35 -3.41
C ARG A 21 -34.73 -5.64 -2.89
N ARG A 22 -34.55 -6.72 -2.10
CA ARG A 22 -33.24 -7.16 -1.64
C ARG A 22 -32.38 -7.61 -2.81
N LEU A 23 -32.92 -8.44 -3.71
CA LEU A 23 -32.20 -8.88 -4.92
C LEU A 23 -31.87 -7.70 -5.84
N GLU A 24 -32.78 -6.74 -6.02
CA GLU A 24 -32.52 -5.50 -6.78
C GLU A 24 -31.45 -4.62 -6.13
N SER A 25 -31.33 -4.63 -4.80
CA SER A 25 -30.26 -3.93 -4.08
C SER A 25 -28.94 -4.69 -4.00
N GLU A 26 -28.98 -6.00 -4.15
CA GLU A 26 -27.79 -6.90 -4.13
C GLU A 26 -27.22 -7.12 -5.55
N ILE A 27 -27.97 -6.82 -6.63
CA ILE A 27 -27.45 -6.88 -8.00
C ILE A 27 -26.68 -5.61 -8.28
N SER A 28 -25.37 -5.66 -8.14
CA SER A 28 -24.50 -4.62 -8.64
C SER A 28 -24.66 -4.49 -10.17
N GLU A 29 -24.54 -3.26 -10.67
CA GLU A 29 -24.68 -2.98 -12.10
C GLU A 29 -23.49 -3.53 -12.87
N TYR A 30 -23.76 -4.19 -14.01
CA TYR A 30 -22.69 -4.60 -14.92
C TYR A 30 -21.96 -3.37 -15.49
N ARG A 31 -20.69 -3.22 -15.15
CA ARG A 31 -19.82 -2.12 -15.57
C ARG A 31 -19.00 -2.54 -16.81
N ALA A 32 -19.64 -2.52 -17.95
CA ALA A 32 -18.95 -2.73 -19.21
C ALA A 32 -17.89 -1.65 -19.46
N SER A 33 -16.90 -1.98 -20.29
CA SER A 33 -15.99 -0.96 -20.86
C SER A 33 -16.78 0.17 -21.52
N ARG A 34 -16.31 1.39 -21.35
CA ARG A 34 -16.99 2.56 -21.92
C ARG A 34 -17.06 2.46 -23.44
N THR A 35 -18.26 2.62 -24.00
CA THR A 35 -18.42 2.78 -25.44
C THR A 35 -17.75 4.08 -25.88
N ARG A 36 -16.89 4.00 -26.89
CA ARG A 36 -16.14 5.12 -27.45
C ARG A 36 -16.78 5.58 -28.76
N ASP A 37 -17.45 6.72 -28.71
CA ASP A 37 -17.98 7.40 -29.90
C ASP A 37 -16.89 8.16 -30.64
N PHE A 38 -15.95 8.73 -29.87
CA PHE A 38 -14.78 9.44 -30.34
C PHE A 38 -13.51 8.86 -29.74
N ASP A 39 -12.45 8.93 -30.50
CA ASP A 39 -11.06 8.74 -30.13
C ASP A 39 -10.50 10.11 -29.74
N LEU A 40 -10.06 10.28 -28.49
CA LEU A 40 -9.43 11.50 -28.01
C LEU A 40 -7.94 11.49 -28.36
N LEU A 41 -7.57 12.23 -29.39
CA LEU A 41 -6.20 12.23 -29.91
C LEU A 41 -5.25 13.13 -29.12
N HIS A 42 -5.75 14.27 -28.63
CA HIS A 42 -4.93 15.28 -27.94
C HIS A 42 -5.75 16.15 -27.01
N THR A 43 -5.19 16.43 -25.83
CA THR A 43 -5.73 17.37 -24.83
C THR A 43 -4.74 18.52 -24.64
N ALA A 44 -5.17 19.76 -24.88
CA ALA A 44 -4.41 20.97 -24.58
C ALA A 44 -5.14 21.81 -23.54
N LEU A 45 -4.47 22.09 -22.42
CA LEU A 45 -5.03 22.84 -21.29
C LEU A 45 -4.28 24.15 -21.06
N ASP A 46 -5.00 25.20 -20.72
CA ASP A 46 -4.45 26.47 -20.19
C ASP A 46 -5.16 26.77 -18.88
N LEU A 47 -4.41 26.72 -17.77
CA LEU A 47 -4.94 26.65 -16.40
C LEU A 47 -4.44 27.82 -15.54
N ARG A 48 -5.35 28.32 -14.71
CA ARG A 48 -5.08 29.25 -13.61
C ARG A 48 -5.79 28.75 -12.37
N PHE A 49 -5.20 29.00 -11.22
CA PHE A 49 -5.67 28.51 -9.92
C PHE A 49 -6.11 29.68 -9.03
N ASP A 50 -7.33 29.62 -8.53
CA ASP A 50 -7.84 30.53 -7.53
C ASP A 50 -7.69 29.88 -6.14
N TYR A 51 -6.64 30.24 -5.42
CA TYR A 51 -6.35 29.70 -4.09
C TYR A 51 -7.41 30.12 -3.05
N GLY A 52 -8.04 31.29 -3.22
CA GLY A 52 -9.04 31.80 -2.27
C GLY A 52 -10.36 31.01 -2.32
N ASN A 53 -10.75 30.61 -3.52
CA ASN A 53 -11.98 29.84 -3.76
C ASN A 53 -11.71 28.34 -4.02
N GLU A 54 -10.43 27.95 -4.07
CA GLU A 54 -10.00 26.57 -4.40
C GLU A 54 -10.63 26.06 -5.72
N THR A 55 -10.54 26.88 -6.77
CA THR A 55 -11.12 26.59 -8.10
C THR A 55 -10.07 26.63 -9.19
N VAL A 56 -10.37 25.94 -10.30
CA VAL A 56 -9.55 25.94 -11.51
C VAL A 56 -10.27 26.69 -12.61
N VAL A 57 -9.66 27.77 -13.11
CA VAL A 57 -10.13 28.49 -14.29
C VAL A 57 -9.35 27.96 -15.49
N GLY A 58 -10.04 27.32 -16.42
CA GLY A 58 -9.42 26.59 -17.51
C GLY A 58 -9.97 26.89 -18.88
N GLU A 59 -9.12 26.70 -19.87
CA GLU A 59 -9.49 26.54 -21.27
C GLU A 59 -8.93 25.19 -21.74
N ALA A 60 -9.79 24.33 -22.28
CA ALA A 60 -9.41 23.04 -22.85
C ALA A 60 -9.66 23.06 -24.36
N VAL A 61 -8.72 22.59 -25.14
CA VAL A 61 -8.86 22.28 -26.56
C VAL A 61 -8.62 20.79 -26.74
N LEU A 62 -9.68 20.07 -27.14
CA LEU A 62 -9.65 18.63 -27.35
C LEU A 62 -9.70 18.34 -28.86
N THR A 63 -8.78 17.49 -29.32
CA THR A 63 -8.77 16.97 -30.69
C THR A 63 -9.38 15.59 -30.70
N LEU A 64 -10.46 15.41 -31.45
CA LEU A 64 -11.31 14.23 -31.44
C LEU A 64 -11.51 13.66 -32.84
N LYS A 65 -11.62 12.36 -32.97
CA LYS A 65 -11.90 11.65 -34.20
C LYS A 65 -13.01 10.63 -33.98
N PRO A 66 -14.14 10.67 -34.73
CA PRO A 66 -15.18 9.64 -34.59
C PRO A 66 -14.62 8.25 -34.91
N TYR A 67 -15.08 7.23 -34.19
CA TYR A 67 -14.89 5.84 -34.59
C TYR A 67 -15.71 5.51 -35.85
N PHE A 68 -16.17 4.30 -36.02
CA PHE A 68 -16.82 3.86 -37.28
C PHE A 68 -18.12 4.61 -37.62
N PHE A 69 -18.94 4.87 -36.61
CA PHE A 69 -20.24 5.53 -36.83
C PHE A 69 -20.12 7.05 -36.86
N PRO A 70 -20.75 7.74 -37.86
CA PRO A 70 -20.77 9.21 -37.88
C PRO A 70 -21.43 9.83 -36.65
N GLN A 71 -20.79 10.82 -36.04
CA GLN A 71 -21.25 11.46 -34.82
C GLN A 71 -21.79 12.87 -35.06
N LYS A 72 -22.81 13.23 -34.32
CA LYS A 72 -23.43 14.58 -34.30
C LYS A 72 -23.33 15.26 -32.94
N THR A 73 -22.89 14.56 -31.94
CA THR A 73 -22.75 15.04 -30.56
C THR A 73 -21.41 14.66 -30.00
N VAL A 74 -20.81 15.55 -29.24
CA VAL A 74 -19.61 15.26 -28.43
C VAL A 74 -20.06 15.22 -26.98
N VAL A 75 -19.78 14.11 -26.28
CA VAL A 75 -20.08 13.93 -24.86
C VAL A 75 -18.76 13.85 -24.09
N LEU A 76 -18.56 14.76 -23.15
CA LEU A 76 -17.38 14.78 -22.29
C LEU A 76 -17.79 14.74 -20.83
N ASP A 77 -16.97 14.10 -20.00
CA ASP A 77 -17.08 14.18 -18.56
C ASP A 77 -16.55 15.54 -18.09
N ALA A 78 -17.32 16.21 -17.23
CA ALA A 78 -17.00 17.52 -16.68
C ALA A 78 -17.81 17.66 -15.37
N LYS A 79 -17.22 17.22 -14.27
CA LYS A 79 -17.90 17.12 -12.98
C LYS A 79 -17.79 18.42 -12.20
N ASP A 80 -18.93 19.02 -11.85
CA ASP A 80 -19.05 20.24 -11.04
C ASP A 80 -18.39 21.49 -11.68
N PHE A 81 -18.64 21.72 -12.97
CA PHE A 81 -18.13 22.87 -13.71
C PHE A 81 -19.17 23.98 -13.86
N GLU A 82 -18.68 25.20 -14.05
CA GLU A 82 -19.39 26.27 -14.74
C GLU A 82 -18.80 26.40 -16.15
N ILE A 83 -19.58 26.10 -17.17
CA ILE A 83 -19.15 26.17 -18.57
C ILE A 83 -19.47 27.54 -19.12
N HIS A 84 -18.46 28.33 -19.45
CA HIS A 84 -18.59 29.68 -19.95
C HIS A 84 -18.75 29.73 -21.47
N ALA A 85 -18.14 28.82 -22.22
CA ALA A 85 -18.25 28.71 -23.66
C ALA A 85 -17.89 27.30 -24.14
N PHE A 86 -18.60 26.85 -25.17
CA PHE A 86 -18.27 25.63 -25.90
C PHE A 86 -18.31 25.93 -27.41
N GLY A 87 -17.23 25.68 -28.11
CA GLY A 87 -17.12 25.98 -29.55
C GLY A 87 -16.38 24.90 -30.34
N LEU A 88 -16.71 24.84 -31.62
CA LEU A 88 -15.98 24.07 -32.64
C LEU A 88 -14.89 24.98 -33.22
N LEU A 89 -13.65 24.48 -33.23
CA LEU A 89 -12.49 25.17 -33.80
C LEU A 89 -12.29 24.72 -35.26
N GLU A 90 -12.37 25.64 -36.19
CA GLU A 90 -12.06 25.41 -37.60
C GLU A 90 -11.15 26.54 -38.07
N GLU A 91 -9.98 26.18 -38.62
CA GLU A 91 -8.96 27.14 -39.10
C GLU A 91 -8.62 28.27 -38.11
N GLY A 92 -8.56 27.93 -36.79
CA GLY A 92 -8.26 28.88 -35.74
C GLY A 92 -9.43 29.79 -35.31
N ARG A 93 -10.63 29.61 -35.88
CA ARG A 93 -11.85 30.33 -35.50
C ARG A 93 -12.74 29.41 -34.67
N SER A 94 -13.26 29.93 -33.56
CA SER A 94 -14.21 29.21 -32.72
C SER A 94 -15.62 29.58 -33.11
N THR A 95 -16.42 28.59 -33.50
CA THR A 95 -17.85 28.70 -33.71
C THR A 95 -18.58 28.16 -32.50
N GLU A 96 -19.41 28.96 -31.86
CA GLU A 96 -20.17 28.55 -30.67
C GLU A 96 -21.12 27.40 -30.98
N LEU A 97 -21.15 26.40 -30.09
CA LEU A 97 -22.02 25.23 -30.16
C LEU A 97 -23.11 25.32 -29.08
N ASN A 98 -24.30 24.87 -29.43
CA ASN A 98 -25.31 24.57 -28.43
C ASN A 98 -24.85 23.35 -27.63
N PHE A 99 -25.04 23.39 -26.32
CA PHE A 99 -24.71 22.27 -25.44
C PHE A 99 -25.78 22.12 -24.35
N TYR A 100 -25.82 20.89 -23.80
CA TYR A 100 -26.53 20.55 -22.57
C TYR A 100 -25.52 20.12 -21.52
N TYR A 101 -25.71 20.56 -20.30
CA TYR A 101 -24.83 20.20 -19.17
C TYR A 101 -25.65 19.78 -17.95
N ASN A 102 -25.33 18.67 -17.33
CA ASN A 102 -26.02 18.08 -16.17
C ASN A 102 -25.16 18.02 -14.89
N GLU A 103 -24.19 18.92 -14.77
CA GLU A 103 -23.20 18.99 -13.68
C GLU A 103 -22.19 17.81 -13.64
N ARG A 104 -22.36 16.80 -14.49
CA ARG A 104 -21.44 15.66 -14.62
C ARG A 104 -20.89 15.48 -16.04
N LYS A 105 -21.74 15.66 -17.03
CA LYS A 105 -21.40 15.52 -18.46
C LYS A 105 -21.89 16.71 -19.24
N VAL A 106 -21.08 17.13 -20.19
CA VAL A 106 -21.45 18.12 -21.19
C VAL A 106 -21.65 17.45 -22.54
N THR A 107 -22.80 17.69 -23.19
CA THR A 107 -23.13 17.20 -24.51
C THR A 107 -23.25 18.38 -25.46
N ALA A 108 -22.32 18.51 -26.40
CA ALA A 108 -22.35 19.54 -27.42
C ALA A 108 -22.91 19.01 -28.75
N TYR A 109 -23.70 19.83 -29.43
CA TYR A 109 -24.37 19.50 -30.68
C TYR A 109 -23.57 20.06 -31.86
N LEU A 110 -23.01 19.15 -32.66
CA LEU A 110 -22.21 19.51 -33.83
C LEU A 110 -23.13 20.03 -35.00
N PRO A 111 -22.67 20.97 -35.84
CA PRO A 111 -23.47 21.55 -36.93
C PRO A 111 -23.78 20.55 -38.05
N LYS A 112 -22.98 19.50 -38.19
CA LYS A 112 -23.16 18.40 -39.16
C LYS A 112 -22.69 17.08 -38.56
N SER A 113 -22.92 15.96 -39.22
CA SER A 113 -22.33 14.69 -38.88
C SER A 113 -20.85 14.66 -39.32
N TYR A 114 -19.97 14.15 -38.44
CA TYR A 114 -18.56 13.90 -38.72
C TYR A 114 -18.32 12.38 -38.72
N SER A 115 -17.50 11.92 -39.64
CA SER A 115 -17.21 10.51 -39.88
C SER A 115 -15.79 10.15 -39.37
N ALA A 116 -15.43 8.87 -39.42
CA ALA A 116 -14.10 8.38 -39.08
C ALA A 116 -12.95 8.97 -39.92
N ASN A 117 -13.27 9.70 -41.01
CA ASN A 117 -12.28 10.40 -41.83
C ASN A 117 -12.05 11.85 -41.40
N ASP A 118 -12.90 12.35 -40.48
CA ASP A 118 -12.86 13.73 -40.03
C ASP A 118 -12.11 13.79 -38.67
N THR A 119 -11.33 14.84 -38.46
CA THR A 119 -10.79 15.23 -37.17
C THR A 119 -11.37 16.57 -36.79
N ILE A 120 -11.88 16.69 -35.56
CA ILE A 120 -12.49 17.93 -35.08
C ILE A 120 -11.72 18.43 -33.86
N GLN A 121 -11.76 19.73 -33.64
CA GLN A 121 -11.28 20.33 -32.40
C GLN A 121 -12.41 21.07 -31.72
N VAL A 122 -12.58 20.77 -30.41
CA VAL A 122 -13.55 21.49 -29.58
C VAL A 122 -12.82 22.29 -28.53
N ARG A 123 -13.33 23.48 -28.23
CA ARG A 123 -12.79 24.41 -27.25
C ARG A 123 -13.81 24.67 -26.17
N ILE A 124 -13.41 24.51 -24.90
CA ILE A 124 -14.27 24.70 -23.74
C ILE A 124 -13.58 25.68 -22.80
N LYS A 125 -14.30 26.71 -22.37
CA LYS A 125 -13.91 27.62 -21.30
C LYS A 125 -14.77 27.33 -20.08
N TYR A 126 -14.12 27.15 -18.93
CA TYR A 126 -14.80 26.68 -17.74
C TYR A 126 -14.15 27.20 -16.44
N THR A 127 -14.92 27.09 -15.37
CA THR A 127 -14.42 27.09 -13.99
C THR A 127 -14.82 25.77 -13.35
N ALA A 128 -13.85 25.02 -12.80
CA ALA A 128 -14.08 23.78 -12.08
C ALA A 128 -14.11 24.03 -10.57
N PHE A 129 -15.02 23.34 -9.87
CA PHE A 129 -15.23 23.44 -8.41
C PHE A 129 -14.95 22.09 -7.74
N PRO A 130 -13.70 21.70 -7.54
CA PRO A 130 -13.32 20.35 -7.08
C PRO A 130 -13.90 20.00 -5.71
N ASN A 131 -14.15 20.98 -4.83
CA ASN A 131 -14.74 20.77 -3.51
C ASN A 131 -16.25 20.51 -3.50
N LYS A 132 -16.94 20.62 -4.65
CA LYS A 132 -18.35 20.26 -4.74
C LYS A 132 -18.56 18.76 -4.84
N ASN A 133 -19.67 18.26 -4.26
CA ASN A 133 -20.12 16.87 -4.40
C ASN A 133 -19.00 15.82 -4.19
N THR A 134 -18.11 16.06 -3.21
CA THR A 134 -17.09 15.10 -2.81
C THR A 134 -17.69 14.00 -1.95
N THR A 135 -17.24 12.79 -2.13
CA THR A 135 -17.60 11.63 -1.31
C THR A 135 -16.34 10.91 -0.88
N ALA A 136 -16.35 10.20 0.24
CA ALA A 136 -15.32 9.22 0.51
C ALA A 136 -15.37 8.16 -0.59
N ALA A 137 -14.25 7.91 -1.24
CA ALA A 137 -14.19 6.96 -2.35
C ALA A 137 -14.12 5.51 -1.82
N GLY A 138 -13.15 5.21 -0.99
CA GLY A 138 -12.92 3.88 -0.44
C GLY A 138 -11.87 3.91 0.65
N SER A 139 -11.34 2.75 1.02
CA SER A 139 -10.23 2.65 1.99
C SER A 139 -8.89 3.07 1.39
N ALA A 140 -8.65 2.80 0.11
CA ALA A 140 -7.41 3.12 -0.57
C ALA A 140 -7.35 4.57 -1.06
N ILE A 141 -8.45 5.12 -1.60
CA ILE A 141 -8.57 6.52 -2.02
C ILE A 141 -9.58 7.19 -1.11
N THR A 142 -9.13 8.13 -0.28
CA THR A 142 -9.94 8.67 0.81
C THR A 142 -10.77 9.90 0.46
N ASP A 143 -10.52 10.54 -0.70
CA ASP A 143 -11.25 11.73 -1.16
C ASP A 143 -11.30 11.80 -2.70
N THR A 144 -12.30 12.48 -3.28
CA THR A 144 -12.66 12.45 -4.71
C THR A 144 -12.64 13.81 -5.39
N LYS A 145 -11.74 14.69 -5.01
CA LYS A 145 -11.68 16.07 -5.57
C LYS A 145 -10.98 16.16 -6.92
N GLY A 146 -10.15 15.18 -7.26
CA GLY A 146 -9.36 15.19 -8.50
C GLY A 146 -8.18 16.17 -8.46
N ILE A 147 -8.36 17.38 -7.93
CA ILE A 147 -7.31 18.36 -7.67
C ILE A 147 -7.47 18.92 -6.25
N TYR A 148 -6.37 19.13 -5.57
CA TYR A 148 -6.30 19.44 -4.16
C TYR A 148 -5.47 20.70 -3.91
N PHE A 149 -5.98 21.58 -3.03
CA PHE A 149 -5.33 22.80 -2.59
C PHE A 149 -4.89 22.65 -1.13
N VAL A 150 -3.62 22.42 -0.91
CA VAL A 150 -3.02 22.29 0.42
C VAL A 150 -2.64 23.66 0.93
N ASN A 151 -3.13 24.01 2.12
CA ASN A 151 -2.85 25.30 2.78
C ASN A 151 -2.98 26.51 1.83
N PRO A 152 -4.11 26.70 1.15
CA PRO A 152 -4.27 27.75 0.14
C PRO A 152 -4.16 29.18 0.71
N GLN A 153 -4.28 29.34 2.02
CA GLN A 153 -4.15 30.61 2.74
C GLN A 153 -2.73 30.90 3.22
N SER A 154 -1.76 30.01 2.92
CA SER A 154 -0.34 30.12 3.30
C SER A 154 -0.13 30.35 4.80
N LYS A 155 -0.87 29.61 5.64
CA LYS A 155 -0.70 29.66 7.11
C LYS A 155 0.69 29.12 7.47
N PRO A 156 1.35 29.67 8.51
CA PRO A 156 2.64 29.16 8.97
C PRO A 156 2.59 27.68 9.36
N GLY A 157 3.69 26.97 9.18
CA GLY A 157 3.87 25.59 9.63
C GLY A 157 3.53 24.51 8.60
N LYS A 158 2.94 24.88 7.44
CA LYS A 158 2.63 23.97 6.35
C LYS A 158 2.85 24.64 5.00
N PRO A 159 3.45 23.97 3.99
CA PRO A 159 3.62 24.55 2.67
C PRO A 159 2.28 24.72 1.94
N THR A 160 2.25 25.66 0.99
CA THR A 160 1.16 25.76 0.03
C THR A 160 1.48 24.91 -1.17
N GLN A 161 0.60 23.96 -1.50
CA GLN A 161 0.76 23.09 -2.65
C GLN A 161 -0.57 22.92 -3.40
N ILE A 162 -0.47 22.55 -4.69
CA ILE A 162 -1.58 22.01 -5.48
C ILE A 162 -1.07 20.71 -6.08
N TRP A 163 -1.89 19.66 -6.05
CA TRP A 163 -1.60 18.39 -6.69
C TRP A 163 -2.90 17.69 -7.11
N THR A 164 -2.77 16.65 -7.93
CA THR A 164 -3.91 15.91 -8.48
C THR A 164 -3.86 14.45 -8.11
N GLN A 165 -5.05 13.85 -7.95
CA GLN A 165 -5.32 12.41 -7.94
C GLN A 165 -6.45 12.14 -8.92
N GLY A 166 -6.13 11.56 -10.07
CA GLY A 166 -7.04 11.36 -11.19
C GLY A 166 -7.77 10.03 -11.18
N GLU A 167 -7.17 9.02 -10.61
CA GLU A 167 -7.72 7.69 -10.54
C GLU A 167 -8.84 7.62 -9.48
N THR A 168 -9.98 7.01 -9.80
CA THR A 168 -10.30 6.29 -11.04
C THR A 168 -10.77 7.22 -12.18
N GLU A 169 -11.74 8.08 -11.97
CA GLU A 169 -12.39 8.97 -12.96
C GLU A 169 -12.52 10.38 -12.38
N TYR A 170 -11.49 10.88 -11.66
CA TYR A 170 -11.55 12.16 -10.97
C TYR A 170 -10.83 13.28 -11.69
N ASN A 171 -10.11 13.02 -12.79
CA ASN A 171 -9.54 14.07 -13.62
C ASN A 171 -10.63 14.94 -14.30
N SER A 172 -11.81 14.38 -14.55
CA SER A 172 -12.98 15.15 -15.00
C SER A 172 -13.54 16.15 -13.96
N LYS A 173 -12.96 16.23 -12.76
CA LYS A 173 -13.23 17.26 -11.74
C LYS A 173 -12.44 18.55 -11.96
N TRP A 174 -11.39 18.55 -12.79
CA TRP A 174 -10.58 19.74 -13.01
C TRP A 174 -10.35 20.08 -14.50
N PHE A 175 -10.55 19.13 -15.42
CA PHE A 175 -10.63 19.44 -16.85
C PHE A 175 -11.64 18.53 -17.57
N PRO A 176 -12.30 19.02 -18.65
CA PRO A 176 -13.25 18.21 -19.40
C PRO A 176 -12.50 17.17 -20.26
N THR A 177 -12.91 15.90 -20.19
CA THR A 177 -12.25 14.80 -20.90
C THR A 177 -13.20 13.63 -21.17
N ILE A 178 -12.73 12.57 -21.78
CA ILE A 178 -13.35 11.25 -21.78
C ILE A 178 -12.65 10.46 -20.67
N ASP A 179 -13.21 10.53 -19.44
CA ASP A 179 -12.55 9.98 -18.24
C ASP A 179 -12.81 8.47 -18.14
N SER A 180 -11.94 7.70 -18.81
CA SER A 180 -12.04 6.25 -18.89
C SER A 180 -10.67 5.64 -19.17
N PRO A 181 -10.29 4.50 -18.56
CA PRO A 181 -8.96 3.92 -18.74
C PRO A 181 -8.69 3.41 -20.16
N ASN A 182 -9.74 3.11 -20.95
CA ASN A 182 -9.58 2.67 -22.34
C ASN A 182 -9.45 3.81 -23.37
N GLU A 183 -9.37 5.06 -22.90
CA GLU A 183 -9.06 6.20 -23.74
C GLU A 183 -7.60 6.59 -23.60
N ARG A 184 -6.96 7.04 -24.68
CA ARG A 184 -5.55 7.43 -24.67
C ARG A 184 -5.30 8.65 -25.55
N ALA A 185 -4.63 9.66 -25.01
CA ALA A 185 -4.35 10.90 -25.70
C ALA A 185 -2.95 11.43 -25.40
N THR A 186 -2.38 12.18 -26.34
CA THR A 186 -1.25 13.05 -26.05
C THR A 186 -1.73 14.28 -25.28
N GLN A 187 -0.85 14.93 -24.52
CA GLN A 187 -1.24 15.99 -23.61
C GLN A 187 -0.26 17.16 -23.62
N GLU A 188 -0.79 18.38 -23.52
CA GLU A 188 -0.02 19.56 -23.17
C GLU A 188 -0.78 20.43 -22.15
N ILE A 189 -0.06 20.97 -21.17
CA ILE A 189 -0.62 21.80 -20.10
C ILE A 189 0.19 23.08 -19.94
N LYS A 190 -0.50 24.21 -20.00
CA LYS A 190 0.04 25.50 -19.58
C LYS A 190 -0.53 25.82 -18.20
N MET A 191 0.34 26.09 -17.24
CA MET A 191 -0.02 26.48 -15.89
C MET A 191 0.51 27.88 -15.58
N THR A 192 -0.37 28.78 -15.20
CA THR A 192 0.03 30.08 -14.69
C THR A 192 -0.07 30.10 -13.17
N VAL A 193 1.08 30.30 -12.50
CA VAL A 193 1.25 30.26 -11.04
C VAL A 193 2.08 31.43 -10.55
N ASP A 194 2.09 31.68 -9.24
CA ASP A 194 3.06 32.59 -8.64
C ASP A 194 4.49 32.15 -8.96
N SER A 195 5.37 33.10 -9.38
CA SER A 195 6.73 32.82 -9.83
C SER A 195 7.60 32.09 -8.81
N LYS A 196 7.24 32.14 -7.52
CA LYS A 196 7.94 31.46 -6.42
C LYS A 196 7.75 29.92 -6.42
N TYR A 197 6.65 29.44 -6.99
CA TYR A 197 6.36 28.00 -7.01
C TYR A 197 6.95 27.31 -8.22
N ARG A 198 7.38 26.07 -8.04
CA ARG A 198 7.70 25.15 -9.12
C ARG A 198 6.44 24.44 -9.58
N THR A 199 6.32 24.21 -10.88
CA THR A 199 5.28 23.36 -11.46
C THR A 199 5.87 22.05 -11.94
N LEU A 200 5.11 20.97 -11.83
CA LEU A 200 5.40 19.65 -12.41
C LEU A 200 4.17 19.15 -13.15
N SER A 201 4.39 18.40 -14.22
CA SER A 201 3.34 17.70 -14.95
C SER A 201 3.92 16.55 -15.76
N ASN A 202 3.06 15.76 -16.38
CA ASN A 202 3.44 14.73 -17.33
C ASN A 202 4.23 15.33 -18.50
N GLY A 203 5.24 14.61 -18.98
CA GLY A 203 6.03 15.05 -20.12
C GLY A 203 7.12 16.07 -19.77
N LYS A 204 7.58 16.82 -20.75
CA LYS A 204 8.72 17.75 -20.63
C LYS A 204 8.26 19.19 -20.47
N LEU A 205 8.96 19.97 -19.66
CA LEU A 205 8.83 21.42 -19.61
C LEU A 205 9.41 22.02 -20.89
N LEU A 206 8.55 22.50 -21.78
CA LEU A 206 8.94 23.11 -23.05
C LEU A 206 9.38 24.56 -22.90
N SER A 207 8.69 25.32 -22.03
CA SER A 207 9.00 26.71 -21.78
C SER A 207 8.50 27.17 -20.42
N SER A 208 9.18 28.16 -19.88
CA SER A 208 8.83 28.87 -18.66
C SER A 208 8.94 30.38 -18.91
N LYS A 209 7.84 31.12 -18.74
CA LYS A 209 7.77 32.53 -19.11
C LYS A 209 7.21 33.38 -17.97
N GLU A 210 8.00 34.32 -17.50
CA GLU A 210 7.54 35.36 -16.55
C GLU A 210 6.54 36.30 -17.23
N ASN A 211 5.43 36.60 -16.53
CA ASN A 211 4.36 37.46 -17.06
C ASN A 211 4.50 38.95 -16.67
N GLY A 212 5.43 39.26 -15.75
CA GLY A 212 5.72 40.64 -15.32
C GLY A 212 4.77 41.21 -14.23
N ASP A 213 3.82 40.37 -13.77
CA ASP A 213 2.87 40.67 -12.70
C ASP A 213 3.12 39.82 -11.43
N GLY A 214 4.28 39.16 -11.36
CA GLY A 214 4.65 38.24 -10.26
C GLY A 214 4.20 36.81 -10.52
N THR A 215 3.58 36.52 -11.67
CA THR A 215 3.22 35.18 -12.10
C THR A 215 4.13 34.67 -13.23
N ARG A 216 4.17 33.37 -13.38
CA ARG A 216 4.89 32.66 -14.45
C ARG A 216 3.96 31.66 -15.10
N THR A 217 4.10 31.49 -16.42
CA THR A 217 3.40 30.44 -17.18
C THR A 217 4.40 29.40 -17.64
N ASP A 218 4.23 28.17 -17.19
CA ASP A 218 5.00 26.99 -17.57
C ASP A 218 4.19 26.14 -18.55
N HIS A 219 4.86 25.65 -19.61
CA HIS A 219 4.25 24.82 -20.64
C HIS A 219 4.88 23.43 -20.63
N TRP A 220 4.12 22.43 -20.24
CA TRP A 220 4.48 21.02 -20.20
C TRP A 220 3.86 20.27 -21.38
N LYS A 221 4.52 19.21 -21.86
CA LYS A 221 4.00 18.40 -22.96
C LYS A 221 4.45 16.94 -22.86
N LEU A 222 3.50 16.03 -23.02
CA LEU A 222 3.69 14.59 -23.21
C LEU A 222 3.31 14.23 -24.66
N ASP A 223 4.30 13.77 -25.44
CA ASP A 223 4.12 13.46 -26.87
C ASP A 223 3.62 12.02 -27.12
N LEU A 224 3.69 11.14 -26.10
CA LEU A 224 3.18 9.78 -26.17
C LEU A 224 1.79 9.72 -25.53
N ALA A 225 0.90 8.93 -26.11
CA ALA A 225 -0.47 8.82 -25.63
C ALA A 225 -0.54 8.00 -24.33
N HIS A 226 -1.26 8.50 -23.35
CA HIS A 226 -1.54 7.85 -22.07
C HIS A 226 -3.03 7.97 -21.70
N ALA A 227 -3.47 7.16 -20.73
CA ALA A 227 -4.85 7.23 -20.27
C ALA A 227 -5.13 8.53 -19.50
N PRO A 228 -6.35 9.11 -19.58
CA PRO A 228 -6.68 10.38 -18.95
C PRO A 228 -6.51 10.39 -17.43
N TYR A 229 -6.73 9.27 -16.74
CA TYR A 229 -6.57 9.19 -15.29
C TYR A 229 -5.14 9.44 -14.82
N LEU A 230 -4.15 9.21 -15.70
CA LEU A 230 -2.73 9.42 -15.45
C LEU A 230 -2.26 10.88 -15.59
N ALA A 231 -3.16 11.77 -16.06
CA ALA A 231 -2.85 13.19 -16.17
C ALA A 231 -2.65 13.80 -14.77
N ALA A 232 -1.51 14.48 -14.57
CA ALA A 232 -1.15 15.02 -13.26
C ALA A 232 -0.51 16.40 -13.33
N ILE A 233 -0.70 17.15 -12.26
CA ILE A 233 0.05 18.36 -11.96
C ILE A 233 0.47 18.37 -10.47
N ALA A 234 1.61 19.00 -10.21
CA ALA A 234 2.00 19.38 -8.86
C ALA A 234 2.60 20.80 -8.88
N VAL A 235 2.22 21.61 -7.91
CA VAL A 235 2.69 23.00 -7.74
C VAL A 235 3.07 23.22 -6.29
N GLY A 236 4.27 23.72 -6.03
CA GLY A 236 4.73 23.96 -4.66
C GLY A 236 6.15 24.51 -4.61
N ASP A 237 6.63 24.71 -3.40
CA ASP A 237 8.03 25.06 -3.15
C ASP A 237 8.85 23.79 -3.03
N PHE A 238 9.22 23.22 -4.19
CA PHE A 238 9.99 21.98 -4.28
C PHE A 238 11.43 22.27 -4.70
N VAL A 239 12.38 21.57 -4.06
CA VAL A 239 13.75 21.49 -4.54
C VAL A 239 13.87 20.31 -5.53
N GLU A 240 14.68 20.48 -6.56
CA GLU A 240 14.96 19.45 -7.55
C GLU A 240 16.27 18.74 -7.24
N ILE A 241 16.19 17.45 -6.99
CA ILE A 241 17.35 16.56 -6.85
C ILE A 241 17.53 15.85 -8.19
N LYS A 242 18.64 16.13 -8.87
CA LYS A 242 18.91 15.60 -10.21
C LYS A 242 19.64 14.28 -10.14
N ASP A 243 19.16 13.35 -10.96
CA ASP A 243 19.77 12.04 -11.19
C ASP A 243 19.59 11.64 -12.67
N SER A 244 20.07 10.47 -13.07
CA SER A 244 19.94 10.00 -14.45
C SER A 244 20.16 8.50 -14.57
N TRP A 245 19.52 7.93 -15.58
CA TRP A 245 19.75 6.57 -16.06
C TRP A 245 20.06 6.60 -17.55
N ASP A 246 21.23 6.11 -17.97
CA ASP A 246 21.70 6.06 -19.37
C ASP A 246 21.48 7.39 -20.14
N GLY A 247 21.73 8.52 -19.45
CA GLY A 247 21.54 9.87 -19.97
C GLY A 247 20.08 10.37 -19.99
N MET A 248 19.13 9.55 -19.59
CA MET A 248 17.74 9.97 -19.36
C MET A 248 17.62 10.65 -17.98
N PRO A 249 16.99 11.83 -17.89
CA PRO A 249 16.76 12.49 -16.60
C PRO A 249 15.85 11.66 -15.68
N VAL A 250 16.27 11.50 -14.44
CA VAL A 250 15.50 10.95 -13.32
C VAL A 250 15.59 11.97 -12.19
N ASN A 251 14.50 12.62 -11.82
CA ASN A 251 14.56 13.71 -10.86
C ASN A 251 13.58 13.48 -9.72
N TYR A 252 13.98 13.95 -8.54
CA TYR A 252 13.15 13.88 -7.33
C TYR A 252 12.82 15.27 -6.84
N TYR A 253 11.60 15.48 -6.40
CA TYR A 253 11.09 16.76 -5.93
C TYR A 253 10.53 16.61 -4.53
N VAL A 254 11.16 17.29 -3.59
CA VAL A 254 10.79 17.27 -2.17
C VAL A 254 10.79 18.70 -1.63
N GLU A 255 10.21 18.91 -0.46
CA GLU A 255 10.34 20.18 0.22
C GLU A 255 11.80 20.47 0.57
N PRO A 256 12.23 21.75 0.60
CA PRO A 256 13.65 22.11 0.76
C PRO A 256 14.34 21.50 1.99
N GLU A 257 13.62 21.34 3.10
CA GLU A 257 14.17 20.75 4.32
C GLU A 257 14.52 19.25 4.18
N PHE A 258 13.90 18.54 3.23
CA PHE A 258 14.12 17.11 3.00
C PHE A 258 15.05 16.78 1.83
N GLU A 259 15.75 17.77 1.24
CA GLU A 259 16.63 17.57 0.08
C GLU A 259 17.65 16.44 0.27
N LYS A 260 18.29 16.41 1.45
CA LYS A 260 19.31 15.39 1.74
C LYS A 260 18.72 14.00 1.95
N GLY A 261 17.59 13.91 2.66
CA GLY A 261 16.88 12.67 2.89
C GLY A 261 16.27 12.13 1.60
N GLY A 262 15.64 12.98 0.80
CA GLY A 262 15.08 12.59 -0.50
C GLY A 262 16.11 12.00 -1.45
N LYS A 263 17.35 12.49 -1.41
CA LYS A 263 18.44 11.88 -2.17
C LYS A 263 18.73 10.43 -1.76
N ILE A 264 18.59 10.11 -0.48
CA ILE A 264 18.79 8.75 0.05
C ILE A 264 17.57 7.88 -0.27
N VAL A 265 16.37 8.38 -0.04
CA VAL A 265 15.11 7.65 -0.28
C VAL A 265 15.00 7.19 -1.72
N PHE A 266 15.29 8.06 -2.68
CA PHE A 266 15.12 7.76 -4.10
C PHE A 266 16.38 7.25 -4.81
N GLN A 267 17.50 7.04 -4.12
CA GLN A 267 18.80 6.72 -4.72
C GLN A 267 18.82 5.44 -5.58
N ASN A 268 17.91 4.52 -5.31
CA ASN A 268 17.82 3.23 -6.01
C ASN A 268 16.99 3.32 -7.31
N THR A 269 16.27 4.41 -7.57
CA THR A 269 15.39 4.54 -8.75
C THR A 269 16.11 4.30 -10.10
N PRO A 270 17.32 4.81 -10.36
CA PRO A 270 18.01 4.51 -11.62
C PRO A 270 18.37 3.02 -11.76
N GLU A 271 18.72 2.35 -10.65
CA GLU A 271 19.00 0.92 -10.65
C GLU A 271 17.72 0.11 -10.88
N MET A 272 16.59 0.51 -10.30
CA MET A 272 15.27 -0.11 -10.55
C MET A 272 14.88 0.00 -12.04
N ILE A 273 15.06 1.18 -12.67
CA ILE A 273 14.79 1.38 -14.11
C ILE A 273 15.66 0.43 -14.94
N ALA A 274 16.95 0.33 -14.64
CA ALA A 274 17.86 -0.57 -15.32
C ALA A 274 17.47 -2.03 -15.17
N TYR A 275 17.16 -2.44 -13.95
CA TYR A 275 16.75 -3.81 -13.62
C TYR A 275 15.47 -4.21 -14.34
N PHE A 276 14.39 -3.44 -14.19
CA PHE A 276 13.09 -3.75 -14.80
C PHE A 276 13.14 -3.69 -16.33
N SER A 277 13.86 -2.72 -16.91
CA SER A 277 14.08 -2.66 -18.36
C SER A 277 14.78 -3.93 -18.88
N SER A 278 15.77 -4.42 -18.16
CA SER A 278 16.52 -5.64 -18.50
C SER A 278 15.64 -6.89 -18.31
N LEU A 279 14.94 -7.00 -17.18
CA LEU A 279 14.10 -8.14 -16.83
C LEU A 279 12.96 -8.33 -17.83
N LEU A 280 12.27 -7.25 -18.17
CA LEU A 280 11.16 -7.24 -19.12
C LEU A 280 11.63 -7.31 -20.59
N GLY A 281 12.90 -6.98 -20.86
CA GLY A 281 13.41 -6.83 -22.22
C GLY A 281 12.67 -5.77 -23.05
N VAL A 282 12.05 -4.82 -22.36
CA VAL A 282 11.40 -3.60 -22.89
C VAL A 282 12.01 -2.42 -22.16
N PRO A 283 12.80 -1.57 -22.81
CA PRO A 283 13.36 -0.38 -22.18
C PRO A 283 12.27 0.49 -21.57
N TYR A 284 12.62 1.27 -20.55
CA TYR A 284 11.72 2.29 -20.00
C TYR A 284 11.09 3.12 -21.13
N PRO A 285 9.75 3.17 -21.25
CA PRO A 285 9.11 3.64 -22.48
C PRO A 285 9.11 5.16 -22.65
N TRP A 286 9.40 5.91 -21.59
CA TRP A 286 9.23 7.36 -21.54
C TRP A 286 10.57 8.10 -21.62
N SER A 287 10.50 9.42 -21.77
CA SER A 287 11.70 10.22 -22.04
C SER A 287 12.42 10.74 -20.78
N HIS A 288 11.80 10.60 -19.61
CA HIS A 288 12.31 11.01 -18.30
C HIS A 288 11.42 10.40 -17.23
N TYR A 289 11.86 10.46 -15.98
CA TYR A 289 11.06 10.05 -14.83
C TYR A 289 11.21 11.05 -13.71
N ASN A 290 10.11 11.60 -13.24
CA ASN A 290 10.04 12.52 -12.12
C ASN A 290 9.25 11.87 -10.98
N GLN A 291 9.66 12.12 -9.74
CA GLN A 291 9.00 11.66 -8.53
C GLN A 291 8.82 12.87 -7.62
N VAL A 292 7.63 13.09 -7.07
CA VAL A 292 7.35 14.23 -6.19
C VAL A 292 6.64 13.76 -4.92
N VAL A 293 7.07 14.30 -3.78
CA VAL A 293 6.43 14.06 -2.49
C VAL A 293 5.56 15.27 -2.14
N VAL A 294 4.27 15.01 -1.84
CA VAL A 294 3.30 16.07 -1.55
C VAL A 294 2.65 15.89 -0.18
N ARG A 295 2.12 16.97 0.38
CA ARG A 295 1.40 16.95 1.65
C ARG A 295 -0.06 16.55 1.47
N ASP A 296 -0.60 15.85 2.48
CA ASP A 296 -2.01 15.43 2.54
C ASP A 296 -2.42 14.54 1.36
N PHE A 297 -1.54 13.75 0.79
CA PHE A 297 -1.89 12.88 -0.30
C PHE A 297 -2.99 11.90 0.12
N VAL A 298 -3.95 11.61 -0.74
CA VAL A 298 -5.17 10.86 -0.40
C VAL A 298 -5.04 9.35 -0.60
N THR A 299 -3.86 8.90 -1.02
CA THR A 299 -3.47 7.49 -1.17
C THR A 299 -1.98 7.36 -0.84
N GLY A 300 -1.38 6.17 -0.93
CA GLY A 300 0.06 5.96 -0.70
C GLY A 300 0.93 6.63 -1.76
N ALA A 301 0.64 6.32 -3.02
CA ALA A 301 1.29 6.94 -4.18
C ALA A 301 0.38 6.86 -5.41
N MET A 302 0.86 7.34 -6.56
CA MET A 302 0.13 7.33 -7.84
C MET A 302 1.11 7.35 -9.00
N GLU A 303 0.93 6.43 -9.93
CA GLU A 303 1.81 6.13 -11.06
C GLU A 303 1.76 7.15 -12.21
N ASN A 304 1.20 8.32 -12.04
CA ASN A 304 1.04 9.29 -13.13
C ASN A 304 2.22 9.28 -14.13
N THR A 305 1.93 9.08 -15.39
CA THR A 305 2.94 8.87 -16.44
C THR A 305 4.05 9.91 -16.39
N THR A 306 5.29 9.48 -16.19
CA THR A 306 6.50 10.30 -16.04
C THR A 306 6.56 11.20 -14.79
N LEU A 307 5.54 11.23 -13.94
CA LEU A 307 5.47 12.05 -12.73
C LEU A 307 4.76 11.29 -11.62
N THR A 308 5.41 10.36 -10.97
CA THR A 308 4.86 9.69 -9.79
C THR A 308 4.72 10.66 -8.63
N ILE A 309 3.55 10.63 -7.98
CA ILE A 309 3.26 11.43 -6.79
C ILE A 309 3.23 10.51 -5.57
N PHE A 310 3.94 10.87 -4.51
CA PHE A 310 4.05 10.12 -3.26
C PHE A 310 3.49 10.90 -2.07
N MET A 311 3.03 10.17 -1.07
CA MET A 311 2.60 10.68 0.22
C MET A 311 3.76 11.28 1.03
N GLU A 312 3.43 12.14 1.98
CA GLU A 312 4.38 12.91 2.77
C GLU A 312 5.28 12.09 3.71
N GLU A 313 4.97 10.82 3.94
CA GLU A 313 5.77 9.88 4.71
C GLU A 313 7.15 9.61 4.08
N LEU A 314 7.31 9.87 2.77
CA LEU A 314 8.60 9.82 2.09
C LEU A 314 9.43 11.11 2.29
N ASN A 315 8.89 12.16 2.90
CA ASN A 315 9.64 13.35 3.31
C ASN A 315 10.44 13.05 4.58
N LEU A 316 11.58 12.42 4.42
CA LEU A 316 12.51 12.06 5.50
C LEU A 316 13.69 13.00 5.54
N ASN A 317 14.18 13.34 6.76
CA ASN A 317 15.46 13.98 6.90
C ASN A 317 16.62 12.99 6.64
N GLU A 318 17.87 13.49 6.55
CA GLU A 318 19.05 12.68 6.22
C GLU A 318 19.24 11.48 7.18
N ARG A 319 18.90 11.65 8.45
CA ARG A 319 19.07 10.62 9.47
C ARG A 319 17.92 9.59 9.43
N GLU A 320 16.69 10.04 9.24
CA GLU A 320 15.52 9.16 9.08
C GLU A 320 15.65 8.29 7.83
N ALA A 321 16.18 8.84 6.76
CA ALA A 321 16.36 8.12 5.50
C ALA A 321 17.35 6.94 5.58
N ILE A 322 18.20 6.86 6.63
CA ILE A 322 19.10 5.72 6.84
C ILE A 322 18.33 4.41 7.08
N ASP A 323 17.19 4.53 7.76
CA ASP A 323 16.32 3.41 8.12
C ASP A 323 15.09 3.32 7.20
N SER A 324 15.14 3.96 6.02
CA SER A 324 14.04 3.97 5.06
C SER A 324 13.77 2.60 4.45
N GLU A 325 12.53 2.19 4.42
CA GLU A 325 12.04 0.95 3.82
C GLU A 325 11.10 1.22 2.62
N TRP A 326 11.17 2.42 2.01
CA TRP A 326 10.27 2.85 0.94
C TRP A 326 10.61 2.31 -0.46
N ASP A 327 11.62 1.46 -0.60
CA ASP A 327 11.99 0.88 -1.90
C ASP A 327 10.84 0.08 -2.55
N GLY A 328 10.02 -0.60 -1.75
CA GLY A 328 8.86 -1.34 -2.25
C GLY A 328 7.89 -0.45 -3.03
N ILE A 329 7.36 0.60 -2.39
CA ILE A 329 6.40 1.51 -3.05
C ILE A 329 7.04 2.26 -4.24
N ILE A 330 8.35 2.57 -4.17
CA ILE A 330 9.05 3.19 -5.30
C ILE A 330 9.15 2.22 -6.48
N ALA A 331 9.41 0.95 -6.24
CA ALA A 331 9.43 -0.09 -7.26
C ALA A 331 8.03 -0.32 -7.85
N HIS A 332 7.00 -0.37 -7.02
CA HIS A 332 5.58 -0.47 -7.38
C HIS A 332 5.19 0.62 -8.40
N GLU A 333 5.34 1.88 -8.02
CA GLU A 333 4.99 3.03 -8.85
C GLU A 333 5.82 3.12 -10.13
N LEU A 334 7.09 2.75 -10.05
CA LEU A 334 7.93 2.69 -11.24
C LEU A 334 7.47 1.59 -12.21
N PHE A 335 7.05 0.43 -11.70
CA PHE A 335 6.67 -0.69 -12.56
C PHE A 335 5.38 -0.42 -13.33
N HIS A 336 4.50 0.40 -12.79
CA HIS A 336 3.33 0.91 -13.48
C HIS A 336 3.66 1.63 -14.78
N GLN A 337 4.85 2.21 -14.92
CA GLN A 337 5.26 2.85 -16.17
C GLN A 337 5.26 1.88 -17.37
N TRP A 338 5.25 0.54 -17.12
CA TRP A 338 5.01 -0.51 -18.11
C TRP A 338 3.61 -1.11 -17.98
N PHE A 339 3.15 -1.41 -16.75
CA PHE A 339 1.86 -2.05 -16.46
C PHE A 339 0.91 -1.05 -15.78
N GLY A 340 0.12 -0.37 -16.56
CA GLY A 340 -0.73 0.77 -16.18
C GLY A 340 -0.62 1.89 -17.20
N ASP A 341 0.59 2.38 -17.47
CA ASP A 341 0.86 3.51 -18.35
C ASP A 341 1.09 3.09 -19.80
N TYR A 342 2.05 2.17 -20.04
CA TYR A 342 2.39 1.71 -21.39
C TYR A 342 1.35 0.73 -21.93
N VAL A 343 0.90 -0.21 -21.10
CA VAL A 343 -0.24 -1.09 -21.34
C VAL A 343 -1.23 -0.85 -20.22
N THR A 344 -2.44 -0.43 -20.54
CA THR A 344 -3.46 -0.01 -19.55
C THR A 344 -4.62 -0.99 -19.54
N THR A 345 -5.29 -1.17 -18.42
CA THR A 345 -6.52 -1.95 -18.33
C THR A 345 -7.65 -1.35 -19.17
N GLU A 346 -8.46 -2.19 -19.85
CA GLU A 346 -9.59 -1.75 -20.70
C GLU A 346 -10.73 -1.13 -19.88
N SER A 347 -10.93 -1.63 -18.67
CA SER A 347 -11.94 -1.14 -17.72
C SER A 347 -11.47 -1.41 -16.30
N TRP A 348 -12.03 -0.70 -15.34
CA TRP A 348 -11.71 -0.88 -13.92
C TRP A 348 -11.97 -2.31 -13.43
N ALA A 349 -12.86 -3.06 -14.11
CA ALA A 349 -13.05 -4.49 -13.86
C ALA A 349 -11.77 -5.33 -13.99
N ASN A 350 -10.80 -4.86 -14.77
CA ASN A 350 -9.51 -5.49 -14.99
C ASN A 350 -8.34 -4.80 -14.25
N LEU A 351 -8.61 -4.01 -13.20
CA LEU A 351 -7.62 -3.22 -12.46
C LEU A 351 -6.40 -4.05 -12.02
N THR A 352 -6.59 -5.31 -11.67
CA THR A 352 -5.50 -6.22 -11.29
C THR A 352 -4.42 -6.37 -12.36
N LEU A 353 -4.69 -6.05 -13.65
CA LEU A 353 -3.67 -6.04 -14.70
C LEU A 353 -2.68 -4.85 -14.59
N ASN A 354 -3.04 -3.83 -13.83
CA ASN A 354 -2.13 -2.77 -13.41
C ASN A 354 -1.51 -3.16 -12.06
N GLU A 355 -2.33 -3.35 -11.04
CA GLU A 355 -1.94 -3.42 -9.63
C GLU A 355 -1.19 -4.70 -9.25
N ALA A 356 -1.64 -5.87 -9.74
CA ALA A 356 -0.96 -7.11 -9.41
C ALA A 356 0.49 -7.14 -9.92
N PHE A 357 0.75 -6.54 -11.08
CA PHE A 357 2.11 -6.45 -11.62
C PHE A 357 2.98 -5.49 -10.81
N ALA A 358 2.42 -4.36 -10.39
CA ALA A 358 3.12 -3.40 -9.56
C ALA A 358 3.43 -4.00 -8.18
N THR A 359 2.47 -4.64 -7.51
CA THR A 359 2.69 -5.36 -6.26
C THR A 359 3.76 -6.46 -6.43
N TYR A 360 3.69 -7.24 -7.52
CA TYR A 360 4.70 -8.27 -7.75
C TYR A 360 6.09 -7.72 -8.05
N SER A 361 6.20 -6.48 -8.53
CA SER A 361 7.49 -5.82 -8.75
C SER A 361 8.25 -5.57 -7.44
N GLU A 362 7.56 -5.41 -6.33
CA GLU A 362 8.15 -5.27 -4.99
C GLU A 362 8.91 -6.55 -4.63
N TYR A 363 8.27 -7.73 -4.81
CA TYR A 363 8.96 -9.03 -4.69
C TYR A 363 10.19 -9.10 -5.60
N LEU A 364 10.05 -8.74 -6.89
CA LEU A 364 11.12 -8.82 -7.87
C LEU A 364 12.29 -7.90 -7.50
N TRP A 365 12.01 -6.71 -6.98
CA TRP A 365 13.03 -5.79 -6.51
C TRP A 365 13.75 -6.31 -5.28
N TYR A 366 13.03 -6.79 -4.28
CA TYR A 366 13.63 -7.37 -3.09
C TYR A 366 14.46 -8.61 -3.42
N GLU A 367 13.97 -9.50 -4.30
CA GLU A 367 14.73 -10.67 -4.76
C GLU A 367 16.08 -10.26 -5.40
N TYR A 368 16.07 -9.22 -6.21
CA TYR A 368 17.26 -8.69 -6.87
C TYR A 368 18.21 -7.96 -5.90
N LYS A 369 17.67 -7.07 -5.07
CA LYS A 369 18.45 -6.13 -4.25
C LYS A 369 18.93 -6.74 -2.93
N ASN A 370 18.05 -7.45 -2.24
CA ASN A 370 18.25 -7.94 -0.88
C ASN A 370 18.39 -9.46 -0.81
N GLY A 371 18.04 -10.16 -1.87
CA GLY A 371 18.09 -11.62 -1.93
C GLY A 371 16.73 -12.26 -1.64
N ARG A 372 16.68 -13.56 -1.87
CA ARG A 372 15.46 -14.33 -1.85
C ARG A 372 14.74 -14.33 -0.50
N ASP A 373 15.46 -14.39 0.61
CA ASP A 373 14.87 -14.46 1.95
C ASP A 373 14.00 -13.22 2.25
N GLU A 374 14.48 -12.01 1.84
CA GLU A 374 13.72 -10.76 1.97
C GLU A 374 12.46 -10.75 1.08
N ALA A 375 12.61 -11.19 -0.17
CA ALA A 375 11.50 -11.28 -1.10
C ALA A 375 10.44 -12.30 -0.66
N ASP A 376 10.87 -13.48 -0.18
CA ASP A 376 9.95 -14.51 0.29
C ASP A 376 9.19 -14.04 1.55
N LEU A 377 9.82 -13.28 2.45
CA LEU A 377 9.16 -12.69 3.61
C LEU A 377 8.09 -11.67 3.18
N HIS A 378 8.43 -10.78 2.24
CA HIS A 378 7.47 -9.85 1.67
C HIS A 378 6.28 -10.58 1.01
N HIS A 379 6.55 -11.64 0.24
CA HIS A 379 5.51 -12.45 -0.38
C HIS A 379 4.56 -13.10 0.63
N VAL A 380 5.09 -13.60 1.75
CA VAL A 380 4.26 -14.14 2.84
C VAL A 380 3.37 -13.06 3.43
N SER A 381 3.90 -11.85 3.67
CA SER A 381 3.12 -10.72 4.18
C SER A 381 1.98 -10.33 3.23
N GLU A 382 2.21 -10.35 1.91
CA GLU A 382 1.18 -10.11 0.90
C GLU A 382 0.09 -11.21 0.94
N ILE A 383 0.49 -12.48 1.04
CA ILE A 383 -0.48 -13.59 1.20
C ILE A 383 -1.33 -13.39 2.46
N GLU A 384 -0.73 -13.03 3.59
CA GLU A 384 -1.42 -12.79 4.85
C GLU A 384 -2.39 -11.62 4.73
N THR A 385 -1.97 -10.50 4.12
CA THR A 385 -2.83 -9.34 3.84
C THR A 385 -4.09 -9.73 3.03
N TYR A 386 -3.93 -10.56 2.01
CA TYR A 386 -5.07 -11.08 1.28
C TYR A 386 -5.94 -12.01 2.13
N LEU A 387 -5.34 -12.93 2.89
CA LEU A 387 -6.10 -13.90 3.69
C LEU A 387 -6.91 -13.22 4.80
N ASP A 388 -6.40 -12.15 5.41
CA ASP A 388 -7.10 -11.34 6.40
C ASP A 388 -8.35 -10.67 5.79
N GLU A 389 -8.23 -10.10 4.59
CA GLU A 389 -9.41 -9.56 3.89
C GLU A 389 -10.38 -10.68 3.48
N ALA A 390 -9.87 -11.85 3.06
CA ALA A 390 -10.66 -12.99 2.61
C ALA A 390 -11.53 -13.63 3.72
N GLU A 391 -11.25 -13.33 5.01
CA GLU A 391 -12.13 -13.74 6.12
C GLU A 391 -13.48 -13.01 6.10
N VAL A 392 -13.55 -11.83 5.52
CA VAL A 392 -14.77 -10.99 5.50
C VAL A 392 -15.32 -10.78 4.09
N LYS A 393 -14.48 -10.89 3.06
CA LYS A 393 -14.83 -10.62 1.67
C LYS A 393 -14.04 -11.53 0.73
N GLN A 394 -14.71 -12.24 -0.15
CA GLN A 394 -14.07 -13.05 -1.21
C GLN A 394 -14.63 -12.69 -2.57
N GLU A 395 -13.78 -12.14 -3.44
CA GLU A 395 -14.14 -11.64 -4.75
C GLU A 395 -13.26 -12.26 -5.85
N ASP A 396 -13.77 -12.20 -7.10
CA ASP A 396 -12.96 -12.49 -8.28
C ASP A 396 -11.93 -11.37 -8.50
N LEU A 397 -10.82 -11.64 -9.17
CA LEU A 397 -9.91 -10.56 -9.57
C LEU A 397 -10.51 -9.70 -10.69
N ILE A 398 -11.24 -10.32 -11.60
CA ILE A 398 -11.92 -9.64 -12.72
C ILE A 398 -13.39 -9.50 -12.38
N ARG A 399 -13.81 -8.28 -12.05
CA ARG A 399 -15.15 -7.99 -11.52
C ARG A 399 -15.88 -6.95 -12.38
N PHE A 400 -16.76 -7.37 -13.24
CA PHE A 400 -17.64 -6.45 -13.99
C PHE A 400 -18.87 -5.99 -13.18
N TYR A 401 -19.14 -6.63 -12.06
CA TYR A 401 -20.22 -6.26 -11.14
C TYR A 401 -19.62 -5.64 -9.89
N HIS A 402 -19.52 -4.31 -9.86
CA HIS A 402 -19.07 -3.52 -8.72
C HIS A 402 -19.89 -2.23 -8.64
N ASP A 403 -20.07 -1.66 -7.46
CA ASP A 403 -20.88 -0.45 -7.30
C ASP A 403 -20.16 0.78 -7.84
N LYS A 404 -18.88 0.92 -7.50
CA LYS A 404 -17.99 2.00 -7.97
C LYS A 404 -16.64 1.40 -8.41
N PRO A 405 -15.96 2.09 -9.34
CA PRO A 405 -14.59 1.72 -9.70
C PRO A 405 -13.63 1.63 -8.50
N ASP A 406 -13.80 2.51 -7.51
CA ASP A 406 -12.96 2.54 -6.30
C ASP A 406 -13.08 1.27 -5.43
N ASP A 407 -14.16 0.49 -5.57
CA ASP A 407 -14.33 -0.80 -4.85
C ASP A 407 -13.39 -1.89 -5.36
N MET A 408 -12.70 -1.65 -6.49
CA MET A 408 -11.70 -2.55 -7.05
C MET A 408 -10.34 -2.47 -6.34
N PHE A 409 -10.09 -1.42 -5.55
CA PHE A 409 -8.84 -1.20 -4.82
C PHE A 409 -8.88 -1.94 -3.48
N ASP A 410 -8.55 -3.22 -3.52
CA ASP A 410 -8.58 -4.12 -2.38
C ASP A 410 -7.45 -5.16 -2.44
N SER A 411 -7.25 -5.91 -1.37
CA SER A 411 -6.19 -6.93 -1.30
C SER A 411 -6.33 -8.04 -2.35
N HIS A 412 -7.51 -8.15 -3.00
CA HIS A 412 -7.68 -9.07 -4.13
C HIS A 412 -6.95 -8.55 -5.36
N SER A 413 -7.16 -7.30 -5.75
CA SER A 413 -6.52 -6.71 -6.94
C SER A 413 -5.01 -6.61 -6.81
N TYR A 414 -4.50 -6.35 -5.59
CA TYR A 414 -3.09 -6.18 -5.25
C TYR A 414 -2.44 -7.49 -4.81
N ALA A 415 -2.58 -7.86 -3.57
CA ALA A 415 -1.89 -8.95 -2.90
C ALA A 415 -2.20 -10.33 -3.49
N LYS A 416 -3.50 -10.68 -3.65
CA LYS A 416 -3.90 -11.93 -4.33
C LYS A 416 -3.39 -11.96 -5.77
N GLY A 417 -3.51 -10.83 -6.49
CA GLY A 417 -3.03 -10.71 -7.86
C GLY A 417 -1.52 -10.96 -7.97
N GLY A 418 -0.72 -10.33 -7.11
CA GLY A 418 0.72 -10.52 -7.01
C GLY A 418 1.11 -11.96 -6.71
N ALA A 419 0.43 -12.59 -5.74
CA ALA A 419 0.65 -13.99 -5.39
C ALA A 419 0.32 -14.95 -6.55
N ILE A 420 -0.71 -14.66 -7.35
CA ILE A 420 -1.06 -15.45 -8.54
C ILE A 420 0.02 -15.31 -9.61
N LEU A 421 0.57 -14.12 -9.83
CA LEU A 421 1.71 -13.94 -10.75
C LEU A 421 2.94 -14.69 -10.29
N HIS A 422 3.21 -14.73 -8.98
CA HIS A 422 4.28 -15.54 -8.39
C HIS A 422 4.06 -17.03 -8.69
N MET A 423 2.87 -17.57 -8.42
CA MET A 423 2.55 -18.97 -8.76
C MET A 423 2.71 -19.27 -10.25
N LEU A 424 2.28 -18.34 -11.13
CA LEU A 424 2.43 -18.51 -12.58
C LEU A 424 3.90 -18.55 -12.99
N ARG A 425 4.74 -17.69 -12.41
CA ARG A 425 6.20 -17.70 -12.62
C ARG A 425 6.81 -19.02 -12.16
N ARG A 426 6.43 -19.51 -10.97
CA ARG A 426 6.93 -20.78 -10.42
C ARG A 426 6.50 -22.00 -11.25
N HIS A 427 5.31 -21.95 -11.81
CA HIS A 427 4.80 -23.01 -12.69
C HIS A 427 5.50 -23.04 -14.06
N LEU A 428 5.74 -21.88 -14.67
CA LEU A 428 6.32 -21.77 -16.02
C LEU A 428 7.86 -21.72 -16.02
N GLY A 429 8.46 -21.30 -14.92
CA GLY A 429 9.86 -20.96 -14.82
C GLY A 429 10.17 -19.55 -15.36
N ASP A 430 11.27 -18.98 -14.87
CA ASP A 430 11.63 -17.58 -15.12
C ASP A 430 11.73 -17.21 -16.59
N GLU A 431 12.41 -18.04 -17.40
CA GLU A 431 12.61 -17.76 -18.83
C GLU A 431 11.28 -17.62 -19.57
N ALA A 432 10.36 -18.58 -19.38
CA ALA A 432 9.07 -18.57 -20.06
C ALA A 432 8.18 -17.42 -19.55
N PHE A 433 8.18 -17.18 -18.25
CA PHE A 433 7.39 -16.11 -17.63
C PHE A 433 7.80 -14.73 -18.16
N PHE A 434 9.06 -14.32 -18.02
CA PHE A 434 9.51 -13.00 -18.45
C PHE A 434 9.50 -12.83 -19.98
N LYS A 435 9.67 -13.91 -20.75
CA LYS A 435 9.53 -13.86 -22.19
C LYS A 435 8.06 -13.64 -22.61
N SER A 436 7.11 -14.19 -21.86
CA SER A 436 5.69 -13.95 -22.06
C SER A 436 5.30 -12.50 -21.72
N LEU A 437 5.83 -11.95 -20.64
CA LEU A 437 5.65 -10.52 -20.31
C LEU A 437 6.25 -9.60 -21.37
N ASN A 438 7.44 -9.93 -21.88
CA ASN A 438 8.05 -9.20 -23.00
C ASN A 438 7.13 -9.19 -24.24
N HIS A 439 6.57 -10.35 -24.56
CA HIS A 439 5.65 -10.50 -25.70
C HIS A 439 4.37 -9.68 -25.47
N TYR A 440 3.76 -9.79 -24.29
CA TYR A 440 2.57 -9.04 -23.89
C TYR A 440 2.78 -7.53 -24.03
N LEU A 441 3.83 -6.99 -23.44
CA LEU A 441 4.14 -5.55 -23.49
C LEU A 441 4.40 -5.05 -24.92
N LYS A 442 5.10 -5.82 -25.74
CA LYS A 442 5.36 -5.43 -27.14
C LYS A 442 4.13 -5.52 -28.03
N LYS A 443 3.29 -6.53 -27.81
CA LYS A 443 2.07 -6.75 -28.58
C LYS A 443 1.02 -5.69 -28.31
N HIS A 444 0.91 -5.25 -27.04
CA HIS A 444 -0.12 -4.33 -26.56
C HIS A 444 0.41 -2.93 -26.22
N ALA A 445 1.57 -2.56 -26.75
CA ALA A 445 2.17 -1.24 -26.54
C ALA A 445 1.19 -0.10 -26.85
N PHE A 446 0.96 0.80 -25.89
CA PHE A 446 0.00 1.91 -25.98
C PHE A 446 -1.45 1.47 -26.26
N GLN A 447 -1.84 0.29 -25.80
CA GLN A 447 -3.19 -0.24 -25.95
C GLN A 447 -3.82 -0.52 -24.59
N SER A 448 -5.13 -0.68 -24.61
CA SER A 448 -5.89 -1.17 -23.46
C SER A 448 -6.15 -2.67 -23.60
N VAL A 449 -6.17 -3.39 -22.48
CA VAL A 449 -6.17 -4.86 -22.42
C VAL A 449 -7.15 -5.40 -21.40
N GLU A 450 -7.58 -6.63 -21.63
CA GLU A 450 -8.33 -7.46 -20.68
C GLU A 450 -7.49 -8.68 -20.27
N VAL A 451 -7.93 -9.39 -19.25
CA VAL A 451 -7.21 -10.56 -18.72
C VAL A 451 -6.93 -11.64 -19.77
N HIS A 452 -7.79 -11.75 -20.79
CA HIS A 452 -7.59 -12.72 -21.87
C HIS A 452 -6.42 -12.37 -22.79
N ASP A 453 -6.07 -11.08 -22.93
CA ASP A 453 -4.89 -10.64 -23.68
C ASP A 453 -3.62 -11.12 -23.00
N LEU A 454 -3.57 -11.03 -21.67
CA LEU A 454 -2.47 -11.59 -20.88
C LEU A 454 -2.35 -13.09 -21.06
N ARG A 455 -3.45 -13.84 -20.89
CA ARG A 455 -3.46 -15.29 -21.08
C ARG A 455 -2.96 -15.69 -22.47
N ILE A 456 -3.50 -15.07 -23.52
CA ILE A 456 -3.13 -15.35 -24.91
C ILE A 456 -1.65 -15.10 -25.15
N ALA A 457 -1.08 -14.01 -24.61
CA ALA A 457 0.33 -13.71 -24.73
C ALA A 457 1.22 -14.81 -24.12
N PHE A 458 0.82 -15.34 -22.96
CA PHE A 458 1.51 -16.47 -22.34
C PHE A 458 1.38 -17.77 -23.14
N GLU A 459 0.19 -18.07 -23.68
CA GLU A 459 -0.05 -19.23 -24.53
C GLU A 459 0.72 -19.17 -25.87
N GLU A 460 0.81 -17.97 -26.47
CA GLU A 460 1.57 -17.76 -27.70
C GLU A 460 3.08 -18.03 -27.54
N VAL A 461 3.63 -17.77 -26.35
CA VAL A 461 5.05 -17.98 -26.07
C VAL A 461 5.32 -19.44 -25.64
N THR A 462 4.50 -19.97 -24.76
CA THR A 462 4.74 -21.27 -24.11
C THR A 462 4.16 -22.45 -24.90
N GLY A 463 3.13 -22.22 -25.70
CA GLY A 463 2.35 -23.27 -26.36
C GLY A 463 1.47 -24.09 -25.41
N LEU A 464 1.36 -23.69 -24.15
CA LEU A 464 0.54 -24.37 -23.15
C LEU A 464 -0.91 -23.86 -23.20
N ASP A 465 -1.87 -24.72 -22.83
CA ASP A 465 -3.22 -24.28 -22.50
C ASP A 465 -3.22 -23.78 -21.04
N LEU A 466 -3.45 -22.48 -20.86
CA LEU A 466 -3.53 -21.83 -19.56
C LEU A 466 -4.95 -21.41 -19.17
N ASN A 467 -5.98 -21.80 -19.95
CA ASN A 467 -7.36 -21.48 -19.59
C ASN A 467 -7.72 -21.96 -18.19
N TRP A 468 -7.29 -23.18 -17.80
CA TRP A 468 -7.54 -23.72 -16.47
C TRP A 468 -6.98 -22.83 -15.36
N PHE A 469 -5.79 -22.25 -15.55
CA PHE A 469 -5.14 -21.39 -14.58
C PHE A 469 -5.90 -20.06 -14.44
N PHE A 470 -6.16 -19.38 -15.56
CA PHE A 470 -6.85 -18.09 -15.55
C PHE A 470 -8.31 -18.22 -15.06
N ASN A 471 -9.02 -19.27 -15.42
CA ASN A 471 -10.40 -19.50 -14.99
C ASN A 471 -10.52 -19.66 -13.48
N GLN A 472 -9.58 -20.35 -12.84
CA GLN A 472 -9.66 -20.61 -11.40
C GLN A 472 -9.05 -19.49 -10.54
N TRP A 473 -8.12 -18.70 -11.08
CA TRP A 473 -7.40 -17.71 -10.29
C TRP A 473 -7.84 -16.27 -10.55
N PHE A 474 -8.19 -15.93 -11.80
CA PHE A 474 -8.61 -14.56 -12.16
C PHE A 474 -10.13 -14.40 -12.21
N LEU A 475 -10.85 -15.48 -12.61
CA LEU A 475 -12.28 -15.44 -12.93
C LEU A 475 -13.13 -16.22 -11.91
N ALA A 476 -12.56 -16.56 -10.77
CA ALA A 476 -13.26 -17.19 -9.66
C ALA A 476 -12.77 -16.67 -8.32
N SER A 477 -13.68 -16.62 -7.35
CA SER A 477 -13.43 -16.13 -6.00
C SER A 477 -12.79 -17.18 -5.09
N GLY A 478 -12.24 -16.72 -3.98
CA GLY A 478 -11.67 -17.55 -2.92
C GLY A 478 -10.25 -18.05 -3.19
N HIS A 479 -9.84 -19.03 -2.42
CA HIS A 479 -8.54 -19.68 -2.45
C HIS A 479 -8.63 -21.11 -1.95
N PRO A 480 -7.66 -22.00 -2.27
CA PRO A 480 -7.68 -23.39 -1.79
C PRO A 480 -7.33 -23.47 -0.30
N ILE A 481 -8.02 -24.39 0.40
CA ILE A 481 -7.67 -24.82 1.73
C ILE A 481 -7.15 -26.24 1.61
N LEU A 482 -5.84 -26.44 1.76
CA LEU A 482 -5.17 -27.72 1.62
C LEU A 482 -4.95 -28.34 3.00
N GLU A 483 -5.63 -29.47 3.25
CA GLU A 483 -5.35 -30.31 4.41
C GLU A 483 -4.50 -31.50 3.94
N TYR A 484 -3.38 -31.74 4.60
CA TYR A 484 -2.49 -32.82 4.20
C TYR A 484 -1.93 -33.62 5.38
N GLU A 485 -1.69 -34.91 5.14
CA GLU A 485 -1.12 -35.84 6.09
C GLU A 485 -0.03 -36.68 5.41
N VAL A 486 1.03 -37.00 6.15
CA VAL A 486 2.13 -37.84 5.71
C VAL A 486 2.17 -39.11 6.54
N ASP A 487 2.08 -40.26 5.88
CA ASP A 487 2.28 -41.55 6.52
C ASP A 487 3.73 -42.02 6.34
N TYR A 488 4.45 -42.06 7.45
CA TYR A 488 5.85 -42.53 7.56
C TYR A 488 5.97 -44.02 7.92
N SER A 489 4.89 -44.78 7.91
CA SER A 489 4.89 -46.17 8.37
C SER A 489 5.71 -47.14 7.49
N GLN A 490 6.05 -46.74 6.27
CA GLN A 490 6.90 -47.49 5.36
C GLN A 490 8.22 -46.78 5.13
N GLU A 491 9.33 -47.41 5.45
CA GLU A 491 10.65 -46.80 5.40
C GLU A 491 11.07 -46.34 3.99
N ASP A 492 10.68 -47.10 2.96
CA ASP A 492 11.09 -46.85 1.58
C ASP A 492 10.09 -46.05 0.74
N ASN A 493 8.90 -45.75 1.27
CA ASN A 493 7.84 -45.12 0.51
C ASN A 493 6.88 -44.33 1.39
N LEU A 494 6.96 -43.01 1.31
CA LEU A 494 6.02 -42.12 2.02
C LEU A 494 4.71 -42.00 1.25
N LEU A 495 3.61 -41.94 1.98
CA LEU A 495 2.31 -41.67 1.40
C LEU A 495 1.81 -40.31 1.85
N LEU A 496 1.83 -39.35 0.92
CA LEU A 496 1.26 -38.03 1.14
C LEU A 496 -0.20 -38.02 0.71
N THR A 497 -1.10 -37.73 1.63
CA THR A 497 -2.52 -37.51 1.36
C THR A 497 -2.81 -36.01 1.38
N VAL A 498 -3.42 -35.47 0.32
CA VAL A 498 -3.81 -34.06 0.22
C VAL A 498 -5.30 -33.95 -0.07
N SER A 499 -6.00 -33.11 0.63
CA SER A 499 -7.43 -32.82 0.47
C SER A 499 -7.65 -31.31 0.30
N GLN A 500 -8.53 -30.92 -0.60
CA GLN A 500 -9.06 -29.59 -0.72
C GLN A 500 -10.31 -29.45 0.16
N ARG A 501 -10.37 -28.43 1.03
CA ARG A 501 -11.38 -28.26 2.10
C ARG A 501 -12.18 -26.96 2.03
N GLN A 502 -11.96 -26.13 1.02
CA GLN A 502 -12.76 -24.92 0.78
C GLN A 502 -14.23 -25.30 0.49
N ASP A 503 -15.12 -24.30 0.63
CA ASP A 503 -16.52 -24.47 0.26
C ASP A 503 -16.69 -24.50 -1.27
N PHE A 504 -16.92 -25.66 -1.83
CA PHE A 504 -17.09 -25.86 -3.27
C PHE A 504 -18.40 -25.26 -3.82
N SER A 505 -19.27 -24.70 -3.01
CA SER A 505 -20.44 -23.97 -3.49
C SER A 505 -20.12 -22.55 -3.94
N THR A 506 -19.01 -21.97 -3.44
CA THR A 506 -18.56 -20.61 -3.71
C THR A 506 -17.17 -20.54 -4.31
N THR A 507 -16.34 -21.54 -4.05
CA THR A 507 -14.93 -21.57 -4.45
C THR A 507 -14.66 -22.81 -5.30
N PRO A 508 -13.93 -22.71 -6.43
CA PRO A 508 -13.73 -23.83 -7.32
C PRO A 508 -12.91 -24.96 -6.70
N LEU A 509 -13.04 -26.15 -7.29
CA LEU A 509 -12.05 -27.22 -7.11
C LEU A 509 -10.83 -26.86 -7.95
N TYR A 510 -9.70 -26.60 -7.29
CA TYR A 510 -8.48 -26.15 -7.96
C TYR A 510 -7.67 -27.31 -8.55
N ARG A 511 -7.02 -27.03 -9.67
CA ARG A 511 -5.86 -27.79 -10.13
C ARG A 511 -4.61 -27.04 -9.67
N ILE A 512 -3.82 -27.65 -8.77
CA ILE A 512 -2.68 -27.02 -8.13
C ILE A 512 -1.43 -27.85 -8.37
N PRO A 513 -0.51 -27.43 -9.24
CA PRO A 513 0.86 -27.89 -9.22
C PRO A 513 1.53 -27.38 -7.95
N PHE A 514 2.21 -28.24 -7.19
CA PHE A 514 2.91 -27.87 -5.98
C PHE A 514 4.16 -28.74 -5.78
N LYS A 515 5.12 -28.19 -5.07
CA LYS A 515 6.36 -28.88 -4.77
C LYS A 515 6.32 -29.54 -3.39
N VAL A 516 6.89 -30.72 -3.32
CA VAL A 516 7.14 -31.43 -2.08
C VAL A 516 8.64 -31.65 -1.97
N SER A 517 9.23 -31.24 -0.88
CA SER A 517 10.62 -31.50 -0.56
C SER A 517 10.73 -32.47 0.62
N TRP A 518 11.75 -33.29 0.61
CA TRP A 518 12.04 -34.19 1.73
C TRP A 518 13.55 -34.33 1.93
N TYR A 519 13.92 -34.65 3.15
CA TYR A 519 15.31 -34.74 3.58
C TYR A 519 15.67 -36.18 3.98
N VAL A 520 16.78 -36.66 3.45
CA VAL A 520 17.34 -37.99 3.74
C VAL A 520 18.80 -37.80 4.10
N ASN A 521 19.19 -38.14 5.32
CA ASN A 521 20.58 -37.94 5.83
C ASN A 521 21.08 -36.50 5.57
N GLY A 522 20.20 -35.49 5.69
CA GLY A 522 20.52 -34.07 5.47
C GLY A 522 20.57 -33.66 4.00
N GLU A 523 20.35 -34.55 3.03
CA GLU A 523 20.25 -34.22 1.62
C GLU A 523 18.82 -33.88 1.23
N ARG A 524 18.58 -32.71 0.63
CA ARG A 524 17.28 -32.26 0.13
C ARG A 524 16.97 -32.89 -1.22
N ARG A 525 15.78 -33.47 -1.33
CA ARG A 525 15.19 -33.96 -2.58
C ARG A 525 13.85 -33.23 -2.82
N GLU A 526 13.45 -33.11 -4.07
CA GLU A 526 12.23 -32.35 -4.44
C GLU A 526 11.47 -33.07 -5.57
N LYS A 527 10.14 -32.95 -5.55
CA LYS A 527 9.27 -33.44 -6.61
C LYS A 527 8.07 -32.51 -6.78
N GLU A 528 7.72 -32.22 -8.03
CA GLU A 528 6.46 -31.54 -8.34
C GLU A 528 5.32 -32.56 -8.43
N LEU A 529 4.20 -32.24 -7.80
CA LEU A 529 2.95 -33.00 -7.79
C LEU A 529 1.82 -32.09 -8.25
N VAL A 530 0.71 -32.69 -8.67
CA VAL A 530 -0.51 -31.95 -9.05
C VAL A 530 -1.70 -32.53 -8.32
N ILE A 531 -2.37 -31.73 -7.50
CA ILE A 531 -3.70 -32.10 -7.00
C ILE A 531 -4.75 -31.45 -7.91
N ASP A 532 -5.67 -32.27 -8.46
CA ASP A 532 -6.78 -31.88 -9.31
C ASP A 532 -8.12 -32.51 -8.87
N LYS A 533 -8.13 -33.10 -7.68
CA LYS A 533 -9.29 -33.73 -7.04
C LYS A 533 -9.49 -33.18 -5.64
N ALA A 534 -10.70 -33.33 -5.11
CA ALA A 534 -10.99 -32.98 -3.73
C ALA A 534 -10.14 -33.76 -2.70
N TRP A 535 -9.70 -34.97 -3.09
CA TRP A 535 -8.82 -35.82 -2.31
C TRP A 535 -7.92 -36.65 -3.23
N GLN A 536 -6.62 -36.73 -2.90
CA GLN A 536 -5.65 -37.46 -3.69
C GLN A 536 -4.48 -37.95 -2.84
N GLN A 537 -3.95 -39.12 -3.13
CA GLN A 537 -2.77 -39.69 -2.50
C GLN A 537 -1.60 -39.75 -3.49
N PHE A 538 -0.41 -39.46 -2.97
CA PHE A 538 0.83 -39.46 -3.74
C PHE A 538 1.85 -40.36 -3.03
N ALA A 539 2.37 -41.32 -3.75
CA ALA A 539 3.51 -42.12 -3.29
C ALA A 539 4.81 -41.37 -3.61
N ILE A 540 5.65 -41.26 -2.60
CA ILE A 540 6.97 -40.63 -2.71
C ILE A 540 8.00 -41.73 -2.41
N GLU A 541 8.55 -42.29 -3.48
CA GLU A 541 9.63 -43.29 -3.38
C GLU A 541 10.92 -42.60 -2.90
N ASN A 542 11.37 -42.91 -1.73
CA ASN A 542 12.56 -42.31 -1.08
C ASN A 542 13.73 -43.28 -0.99
N GLY A 543 13.47 -44.62 -0.94
CA GLY A 543 14.49 -45.68 -0.90
C GLY A 543 15.29 -45.77 0.42
N GLU A 544 15.12 -44.80 1.31
CA GLU A 544 15.76 -44.65 2.62
C GLU A 544 14.81 -43.93 3.56
N PRO A 545 14.94 -44.05 4.88
CA PRO A 545 14.13 -43.34 5.84
C PRO A 545 14.21 -41.83 5.63
N VAL A 546 13.10 -41.13 5.72
CA VAL A 546 12.99 -39.68 5.54
C VAL A 546 12.95 -39.00 6.89
N ASP A 547 13.86 -38.06 7.10
CA ASP A 547 13.93 -37.27 8.31
C ASP A 547 12.82 -36.22 8.43
N LEU A 548 12.45 -35.62 7.30
CA LEU A 548 11.49 -34.52 7.20
C LEU A 548 10.89 -34.48 5.81
N LEU A 549 9.58 -34.27 5.72
CA LEU A 549 8.89 -33.92 4.46
C LEU A 549 8.14 -32.61 4.63
N MET A 550 8.27 -31.72 3.65
CA MET A 550 7.59 -30.44 3.60
C MET A 550 6.79 -30.29 2.31
N VAL A 551 5.57 -29.76 2.44
CA VAL A 551 4.71 -29.39 1.32
C VAL A 551 4.82 -27.90 1.11
N ASP A 552 5.25 -27.46 -0.07
CA ASP A 552 5.41 -26.04 -0.41
C ASP A 552 6.39 -25.34 0.55
N GLU A 553 7.59 -25.87 0.66
CA GLU A 553 8.66 -25.36 1.54
C GLU A 553 9.02 -23.90 1.25
N ALA A 554 8.89 -23.46 0.01
CA ALA A 554 9.22 -22.11 -0.44
C ALA A 554 8.06 -21.12 -0.27
N VAL A 555 6.90 -21.57 0.19
CA VAL A 555 5.66 -20.78 0.27
C VAL A 555 5.28 -20.15 -1.08
N ASP A 556 5.47 -20.91 -2.17
CA ASP A 556 5.14 -20.46 -3.53
C ASP A 556 3.60 -20.41 -3.76
N LEU A 557 2.78 -21.08 -2.91
CA LEU A 557 1.35 -21.23 -3.12
C LEU A 557 0.50 -20.22 -2.33
N LEU A 558 -0.43 -19.60 -3.01
CA LEU A 558 -1.56 -18.94 -2.36
C LEU A 558 -2.57 -19.99 -1.87
N ALA A 559 -2.43 -20.44 -0.65
CA ALA A 559 -3.29 -21.46 -0.05
C ALA A 559 -3.22 -21.41 1.49
N VAL A 560 -4.35 -21.69 2.13
CA VAL A 560 -4.34 -22.05 3.56
C VAL A 560 -3.92 -23.51 3.69
N LYS A 561 -2.80 -23.75 4.39
CA LYS A 561 -2.24 -25.09 4.59
C LYS A 561 -2.56 -25.60 6.00
N LYS A 562 -3.28 -26.70 6.11
CA LYS A 562 -3.66 -27.34 7.38
C LYS A 562 -3.01 -28.73 7.49
N THR A 563 -2.29 -28.95 8.57
CA THR A 563 -1.64 -30.26 8.84
C THR A 563 -1.32 -30.37 10.33
N SER A 564 -1.28 -31.59 10.83
CA SER A 564 -0.89 -31.90 12.21
C SER A 564 0.63 -32.03 12.34
N ARG A 565 1.34 -30.91 12.36
CA ARG A 565 2.79 -30.88 12.60
C ARG A 565 3.07 -30.63 14.06
N GLY A 566 3.85 -31.50 14.68
CA GLY A 566 4.25 -31.34 16.08
C GLY A 566 5.57 -30.58 16.23
N LYS A 567 5.92 -30.23 17.46
CA LYS A 567 7.17 -29.54 17.82
C LYS A 567 8.40 -30.11 17.10
N GLN A 568 8.59 -31.45 17.11
CA GLN A 568 9.75 -32.06 16.50
C GLN A 568 9.86 -31.84 15.00
N HIS A 569 8.74 -31.74 14.31
CA HIS A 569 8.71 -31.40 12.88
C HIS A 569 9.33 -30.01 12.64
N PHE A 570 8.91 -29.00 13.40
CA PHE A 570 9.42 -27.64 13.25
C PHE A 570 10.89 -27.51 13.67
N ILE A 571 11.33 -28.24 14.70
CA ILE A 571 12.75 -28.34 15.07
C ILE A 571 13.56 -28.90 13.89
N ASN A 572 13.13 -30.00 13.29
CA ASN A 572 13.80 -30.60 12.15
C ASN A 572 13.78 -29.67 10.93
N GLN A 573 12.67 -29.00 10.69
CA GLN A 573 12.52 -28.00 9.61
C GLN A 573 13.52 -26.85 9.76
N PHE A 574 13.62 -26.27 10.95
CA PHE A 574 14.57 -25.20 11.23
C PHE A 574 16.02 -25.66 10.99
N GLN A 575 16.36 -26.86 11.43
CA GLN A 575 17.72 -27.40 11.33
C GLN A 575 18.11 -27.83 9.91
N ALA A 576 17.13 -28.30 9.11
CA ALA A 576 17.41 -28.91 7.82
C ALA A 576 17.26 -27.94 6.65
N SER A 577 16.29 -27.00 6.71
CA SER A 577 16.01 -26.16 5.55
C SER A 577 17.07 -25.10 5.32
N THR A 578 17.45 -24.93 4.05
CA THR A 578 18.32 -23.84 3.60
C THR A 578 17.56 -22.57 3.23
N LEU A 579 16.22 -22.65 3.13
CA LEU A 579 15.38 -21.50 2.82
C LEU A 579 15.07 -20.70 4.09
N GLY A 580 15.34 -19.41 4.07
CA GLY A 580 15.05 -18.52 5.20
C GLY A 580 13.59 -18.53 5.59
N ILE A 581 12.67 -18.49 4.61
CA ILE A 581 11.23 -18.49 4.87
C ILE A 581 10.75 -19.79 5.56
N ALA A 582 11.32 -20.94 5.24
CA ALA A 582 10.97 -22.20 5.90
C ALA A 582 11.49 -22.25 7.35
N ARG A 583 12.69 -21.69 7.62
CA ARG A 583 13.21 -21.55 8.98
C ARG A 583 12.41 -20.52 9.77
N TYR A 584 11.97 -19.43 9.14
CA TYR A 584 11.09 -18.43 9.72
C TYR A 584 9.76 -19.08 10.15
N GLU A 585 9.06 -19.79 9.25
CA GLU A 585 7.83 -20.53 9.55
C GLU A 585 8.02 -21.50 10.74
N ALA A 586 9.14 -22.20 10.75
CA ALA A 586 9.44 -23.15 11.82
C ALA A 586 9.59 -22.46 13.17
N LEU A 587 10.32 -21.34 13.22
CA LEU A 587 10.56 -20.59 14.45
C LEU A 587 9.28 -19.92 14.95
N ASP A 588 8.50 -19.32 14.06
CA ASP A 588 7.20 -18.71 14.38
C ASP A 588 6.20 -19.73 14.94
N SER A 589 6.16 -20.93 14.35
CA SER A 589 5.33 -22.05 14.83
C SER A 589 5.74 -22.54 16.22
N LEU A 590 6.99 -22.32 16.63
CA LEU A 590 7.49 -22.66 17.98
C LEU A 590 7.33 -21.52 18.99
N LYS A 591 6.90 -20.32 18.57
CA LYS A 591 6.84 -19.11 19.38
C LYS A 591 6.07 -19.28 20.70
N SER A 592 4.91 -19.97 20.66
CA SER A 592 4.13 -20.24 21.87
C SER A 592 4.85 -21.13 22.91
N MET A 593 5.95 -21.77 22.54
CA MET A 593 6.75 -22.64 23.38
C MET A 593 8.04 -21.97 23.92
N PHE A 594 8.36 -20.74 23.46
CA PHE A 594 9.56 -20.02 23.86
C PHE A 594 9.69 -19.88 25.38
N ALA A 595 8.60 -19.56 26.05
CA ALA A 595 8.59 -19.36 27.51
C ALA A 595 8.74 -20.66 28.34
N SER A 596 8.53 -21.85 27.76
CA SER A 596 8.30 -23.07 28.60
C SER A 596 9.02 -24.34 28.15
N ASP A 597 9.54 -24.40 26.90
CA ASP A 597 10.07 -25.65 26.36
C ASP A 597 11.60 -25.65 26.19
N GLU A 598 12.27 -26.48 26.94
CA GLU A 598 13.74 -26.59 26.95
C GLU A 598 14.33 -27.03 25.59
N GLY A 599 13.58 -27.85 24.83
CA GLY A 599 14.01 -28.28 23.48
C GLY A 599 13.96 -27.18 22.45
N VAL A 600 13.10 -26.16 22.65
CA VAL A 600 13.01 -24.98 21.78
C VAL A 600 14.12 -23.97 22.08
N ARG A 601 14.62 -23.90 23.30
CA ARG A 601 15.70 -23.01 23.72
C ARG A 601 16.94 -23.11 22.80
N GLU A 602 17.34 -24.34 22.46
CA GLU A 602 18.52 -24.57 21.60
C GLU A 602 18.28 -24.04 20.16
N ILE A 603 17.03 -24.12 19.69
CA ILE A 603 16.63 -23.57 18.38
C ILE A 603 16.68 -22.05 18.39
N VAL A 604 16.16 -21.41 19.45
CA VAL A 604 16.23 -19.94 19.61
C VAL A 604 17.69 -19.46 19.69
N ALA A 605 18.52 -20.16 20.43
CA ALA A 605 19.95 -19.83 20.50
C ALA A 605 20.68 -20.00 19.14
N ALA A 606 20.28 -20.97 18.32
CA ALA A 606 20.80 -21.13 16.97
C ALA A 606 20.29 -20.02 16.05
N ALA A 607 19.03 -19.64 16.20
CA ALA A 607 18.35 -18.60 15.40
C ALA A 607 18.99 -17.20 15.55
N LEU A 608 19.59 -16.87 16.71
CA LEU A 608 20.39 -15.64 16.88
C LEU A 608 21.57 -15.51 15.92
N LYS A 609 21.99 -16.60 15.31
CA LYS A 609 23.11 -16.65 14.37
C LYS A 609 22.69 -16.91 12.94
N ASP A 610 21.38 -16.89 12.68
CA ASP A 610 20.85 -17.10 11.33
C ASP A 610 21.31 -15.98 10.39
N SER A 611 21.52 -16.33 9.12
CA SER A 611 21.88 -15.36 8.08
C SER A 611 20.75 -14.36 7.82
N PHE A 612 19.50 -14.79 8.02
CA PHE A 612 18.32 -13.95 7.77
C PHE A 612 17.96 -13.12 9.02
N TRP A 613 17.91 -11.82 8.86
CA TRP A 613 17.74 -10.87 9.96
C TRP A 613 16.41 -11.06 10.74
N SER A 614 15.31 -11.39 10.03
CA SER A 614 14.00 -11.55 10.66
C SER A 614 13.95 -12.75 11.63
N ILE A 615 14.69 -13.81 11.32
CA ILE A 615 14.88 -14.96 12.24
C ILE A 615 15.68 -14.55 13.48
N ARG A 616 16.72 -13.71 13.32
CA ARG A 616 17.50 -13.20 14.47
C ARG A 616 16.65 -12.30 15.37
N GLU A 617 15.82 -11.45 14.75
CA GLU A 617 14.88 -10.57 15.47
C GLU A 617 13.84 -11.38 16.26
N MET A 618 13.22 -12.38 15.65
CA MET A 618 12.28 -13.28 16.33
C MET A 618 12.94 -14.04 17.49
N ALA A 619 14.19 -14.43 17.34
CA ALA A 619 14.94 -15.09 18.42
C ALA A 619 15.19 -14.16 19.61
N LEU A 620 15.44 -12.85 19.39
CA LEU A 620 15.56 -11.86 20.47
C LEU A 620 14.23 -11.71 21.24
N ILE A 621 13.10 -11.68 20.53
CA ILE A 621 11.76 -11.66 21.14
C ILE A 621 11.59 -12.91 22.04
N GLY A 622 11.94 -14.09 21.55
CA GLY A 622 11.85 -15.34 22.31
C GLY A 622 12.68 -15.34 23.58
N ILE A 623 13.85 -14.71 23.55
CA ILE A 623 14.69 -14.57 24.76
C ILE A 623 14.09 -13.53 25.72
N ALA A 624 13.50 -12.44 25.21
CA ALA A 624 12.82 -11.45 26.04
C ALA A 624 11.63 -12.04 26.79
N GLU A 625 10.90 -12.98 26.17
CA GLU A 625 9.83 -13.74 26.83
C GLU A 625 10.33 -14.69 27.94
N ASN A 626 11.57 -15.17 27.85
CA ASN A 626 12.19 -16.03 28.88
C ASN A 626 13.62 -15.60 29.22
N PRO A 627 13.80 -14.50 29.98
CA PRO A 627 15.11 -13.97 30.33
C PRO A 627 16.01 -14.96 31.09
N ASN A 628 15.45 -16.01 31.73
CA ASN A 628 16.23 -17.01 32.45
C ASN A 628 17.20 -17.79 31.53
N TRP A 629 16.91 -17.92 30.26
CA TRP A 629 17.79 -18.54 29.27
C TRP A 629 19.15 -17.85 29.15
N LEU A 630 19.19 -16.54 29.43
CA LEU A 630 20.43 -15.77 29.45
C LEU A 630 21.48 -16.31 30.46
N LEU A 631 20.96 -16.85 31.58
CA LEU A 631 21.82 -17.46 32.63
C LEU A 631 22.18 -18.93 32.33
N GLU A 632 21.39 -19.58 31.48
CA GLU A 632 21.50 -21.03 31.22
C GLU A 632 22.30 -21.35 29.97
N ILE A 633 22.40 -20.41 29.01
CA ILE A 633 23.15 -20.60 27.76
C ILE A 633 24.46 -19.85 27.83
N GLU A 634 25.58 -20.61 27.87
CA GLU A 634 26.93 -20.03 27.92
C GLU A 634 27.20 -19.16 26.69
N GLY A 635 27.67 -17.93 26.90
CA GLY A 635 28.04 -16.99 25.85
C GLY A 635 26.88 -16.30 25.17
N LEU A 636 25.59 -16.47 25.58
CA LEU A 636 24.44 -15.85 25.01
C LEU A 636 24.47 -14.33 25.19
N GLU A 637 24.83 -13.86 26.39
CA GLU A 637 24.97 -12.43 26.68
C GLU A 637 25.95 -11.72 25.73
N GLU A 638 27.13 -12.34 25.51
CA GLU A 638 28.13 -11.80 24.55
C GLU A 638 27.56 -11.79 23.13
N THR A 639 26.82 -12.81 22.73
CA THR A 639 26.17 -12.86 21.40
C THR A 639 25.22 -11.70 21.24
N ILE A 640 24.36 -11.41 22.22
CA ILE A 640 23.39 -10.30 22.18
C ILE A 640 24.14 -8.95 22.16
N TYR A 641 25.20 -8.80 22.95
CA TYR A 641 26.02 -7.59 22.91
C TYR A 641 26.64 -7.36 21.53
N GLN A 642 27.16 -8.40 20.87
CA GLN A 642 27.71 -8.28 19.52
C GLN A 642 26.62 -7.96 18.48
N MET A 643 25.39 -8.45 18.66
CA MET A 643 24.26 -8.06 17.82
C MET A 643 23.92 -6.58 18.01
N ALA A 644 23.84 -6.09 19.24
CA ALA A 644 23.61 -4.66 19.51
C ALA A 644 24.68 -3.76 18.89
N GLU A 645 25.95 -4.18 18.90
CA GLU A 645 27.09 -3.42 18.40
C GLU A 645 27.19 -3.47 16.87
N ASN A 646 26.97 -4.64 16.23
CA ASN A 646 27.46 -4.93 14.89
C ASN A 646 26.46 -5.54 13.93
N ASP A 647 25.20 -5.86 14.33
CA ASP A 647 24.25 -6.45 13.39
C ASP A 647 24.00 -5.50 12.21
N PRO A 648 24.00 -6.02 10.98
CA PRO A 648 23.78 -5.18 9.80
C PRO A 648 22.37 -4.57 9.73
N LYS A 649 21.36 -5.18 10.36
CA LYS A 649 19.98 -4.68 10.40
C LYS A 649 19.76 -3.89 11.71
N ASN A 650 19.39 -2.63 11.59
CA ASN A 650 19.21 -1.74 12.75
C ASN A 650 18.03 -2.13 13.65
N THR A 651 17.00 -2.81 13.13
CA THR A 651 15.90 -3.35 13.94
C THR A 651 16.38 -4.50 14.85
N VAL A 652 17.26 -5.37 14.37
CA VAL A 652 17.91 -6.41 15.20
C VAL A 652 18.76 -5.78 16.29
N ARG A 653 19.51 -4.72 15.97
CA ARG A 653 20.29 -3.97 16.97
C ARG A 653 19.41 -3.35 18.04
N LEU A 654 18.25 -2.78 17.63
CA LEU A 654 17.23 -2.27 18.54
C LEU A 654 16.81 -3.36 19.54
N GLY A 655 16.32 -4.51 19.08
CA GLY A 655 15.86 -5.60 19.94
C GLY A 655 16.97 -6.13 20.86
N ALA A 656 18.22 -6.18 20.38
CA ALA A 656 19.37 -6.56 21.20
C ALA A 656 19.68 -5.53 22.31
N ILE A 657 19.56 -4.23 22.04
CA ILE A 657 19.75 -3.15 23.02
C ILE A 657 18.66 -3.20 24.09
N GLU A 658 17.40 -3.36 23.70
CA GLU A 658 16.28 -3.53 24.62
C GLU A 658 16.49 -4.73 25.55
N LEU A 659 16.94 -5.86 24.98
CA LEU A 659 17.20 -7.04 25.76
C LEU A 659 18.39 -6.84 26.75
N LEU A 660 19.47 -6.17 26.36
CA LEU A 660 20.57 -5.81 27.25
C LEU A 660 20.14 -4.90 28.40
N SER A 661 19.16 -4.00 28.17
CA SER A 661 18.62 -3.13 29.22
C SER A 661 17.85 -3.91 30.29
N VAL A 662 17.11 -4.92 29.89
CA VAL A 662 16.38 -5.81 30.80
C VAL A 662 17.35 -6.73 31.58
N MET A 663 18.46 -7.16 30.97
CA MET A 663 19.45 -8.05 31.58
C MET A 663 20.25 -7.38 32.69
N ASP A 664 20.93 -6.29 32.37
CA ASP A 664 21.79 -5.57 33.29
C ASP A 664 22.05 -4.14 32.79
N ALA A 665 21.07 -3.26 33.00
CA ALA A 665 21.14 -1.86 32.57
C ALA A 665 22.36 -1.12 33.13
N ASP A 666 22.83 -1.46 34.35
CA ASP A 666 24.00 -0.81 34.97
C ASP A 666 25.30 -1.15 34.24
N LYS A 667 25.45 -2.40 33.83
CA LYS A 667 26.62 -2.89 33.12
C LYS A 667 26.80 -2.20 31.79
N TYR A 668 25.71 -1.95 31.07
CA TYR A 668 25.73 -1.41 29.73
C TYR A 668 25.44 0.10 29.65
N ALA A 669 25.30 0.81 30.78
CA ALA A 669 24.97 2.23 30.81
C ALA A 669 25.89 3.11 29.95
N ASN A 670 27.18 2.83 29.90
CA ASN A 670 28.16 3.54 29.05
C ASN A 670 27.97 3.23 27.56
N ASP A 671 27.56 2.03 27.21
CA ASP A 671 27.31 1.64 25.85
C ASP A 671 26.02 2.30 25.34
N PHE A 672 24.99 2.35 26.17
CA PHE A 672 23.77 3.09 25.84
C PHE A 672 24.07 4.56 25.58
N LEU A 673 24.85 5.26 26.42
CA LEU A 673 25.28 6.64 26.19
C LEU A 673 26.05 6.82 24.87
N ARG A 674 26.79 5.84 24.42
CA ARG A 674 27.49 5.85 23.15
C ARG A 674 26.51 5.67 21.99
N TRP A 675 25.60 4.69 22.09
CA TRP A 675 24.63 4.35 21.04
C TRP A 675 23.53 5.40 20.86
N ILE A 676 23.17 6.20 21.87
CA ILE A 676 22.24 7.37 21.71
C ILE A 676 22.70 8.29 20.57
N ASN A 677 23.99 8.36 20.27
CA ASN A 677 24.51 9.20 19.19
C ASN A 677 24.68 8.42 17.87
N HIS A 678 24.13 7.22 17.74
CA HIS A 678 24.17 6.43 16.52
C HIS A 678 23.41 7.12 15.39
N PRO A 679 23.84 7.01 14.11
CA PRO A 679 23.12 7.59 12.96
C PRO A 679 21.69 7.06 12.82
N SER A 680 21.43 5.77 12.99
CA SER A 680 20.10 5.18 12.97
C SER A 680 19.27 5.60 14.18
N TYR A 681 18.03 5.98 13.94
CA TYR A 681 17.08 6.28 15.01
C TYR A 681 16.56 5.03 15.72
N TYR A 682 16.57 3.86 15.08
CA TYR A 682 16.25 2.59 15.76
C TYR A 682 17.21 2.34 16.91
N VAL A 683 18.51 2.44 16.61
CA VAL A 683 19.57 2.23 17.61
C VAL A 683 19.58 3.34 18.65
N ALA A 684 19.48 4.60 18.22
CA ALA A 684 19.56 5.74 19.13
C ALA A 684 18.36 5.84 20.08
N GLY A 685 17.14 5.55 19.58
CA GLY A 685 15.92 5.56 20.38
C GLY A 685 15.91 4.46 21.43
N ALA A 686 16.25 3.22 21.04
CA ALA A 686 16.36 2.10 21.97
C ALA A 686 17.40 2.37 23.07
N ALA A 687 18.58 2.91 22.69
CA ALA A 687 19.62 3.26 23.65
C ALA A 687 19.21 4.42 24.58
N LEU A 688 18.45 5.40 24.09
CA LEU A 688 17.91 6.48 24.91
C LEU A 688 16.90 5.95 25.91
N SER A 689 15.96 5.10 25.49
CA SER A 689 15.01 4.43 26.38
C SER A 689 15.71 3.64 27.47
N ALA A 690 16.61 2.73 27.05
CA ALA A 690 17.39 1.90 27.97
C ALA A 690 18.19 2.71 28.99
N TYR A 691 18.76 3.87 28.58
CA TYR A 691 19.49 4.74 29.50
C TYR A 691 18.58 5.48 30.48
N LEU A 692 17.45 6.01 29.97
CA LEU A 692 16.52 6.81 30.76
C LEU A 692 15.69 5.96 31.74
N GLU A 693 15.38 4.73 31.40
CA GLU A 693 14.66 3.80 32.28
C GLU A 693 15.47 3.33 33.49
N ASN A 694 16.78 3.33 33.40
CA ASN A 694 17.65 2.90 34.51
C ASN A 694 17.78 4.00 35.57
N GLU A 695 17.08 3.83 36.68
CA GLU A 695 17.07 4.76 37.84
C GLU A 695 18.45 5.02 38.47
N ASN A 696 19.41 4.13 38.28
CA ASN A 696 20.78 4.29 38.81
C ASN A 696 21.60 5.31 38.01
N ASN A 697 21.16 5.71 36.82
CA ASN A 697 21.83 6.72 36.01
C ASN A 697 21.56 8.13 36.53
N VAL A 698 22.61 8.81 37.01
CA VAL A 698 22.51 10.10 37.73
C VAL A 698 22.21 11.29 36.86
N ASN A 699 22.38 11.21 35.53
CA ASN A 699 22.26 12.34 34.58
C ASN A 699 21.07 12.21 33.65
N ARG A 700 20.04 11.43 34.01
CA ARG A 700 18.89 11.14 33.14
C ARG A 700 18.17 12.41 32.66
N GLU A 701 17.90 13.35 33.59
CA GLU A 701 17.25 14.63 33.29
C GLU A 701 18.10 15.47 32.30
N GLU A 702 19.43 15.54 32.50
CA GLU A 702 20.31 16.23 31.56
C GLU A 702 20.28 15.60 30.18
N ILE A 703 20.35 14.27 30.10
CA ILE A 703 20.31 13.53 28.85
C ILE A 703 18.96 13.75 28.15
N ALA A 704 17.84 13.60 28.86
CA ALA A 704 16.50 13.86 28.32
C ALA A 704 16.39 15.29 27.76
N GLY A 705 16.86 16.29 28.52
CA GLY A 705 16.86 17.70 28.09
C GLY A 705 17.64 18.00 26.82
N ARG A 706 18.68 17.20 26.50
CA ARG A 706 19.47 17.35 25.26
C ARG A 706 18.64 17.00 24.01
N PHE A 707 17.65 16.13 24.12
CA PHE A 707 16.87 15.61 23.00
C PHE A 707 15.41 16.12 22.96
N GLU A 708 15.01 17.04 23.83
CA GLU A 708 13.63 17.60 23.85
C GLU A 708 13.18 18.21 22.52
N ASN A 709 14.11 18.70 21.71
CA ASN A 709 13.82 19.30 20.42
C ASN A 709 13.77 18.29 19.26
N GLU A 710 14.04 17.01 19.51
CA GLU A 710 13.91 15.96 18.50
C GLU A 710 12.48 15.85 17.99
N LYS A 711 12.35 15.38 16.74
CA LYS A 711 11.06 15.20 16.08
C LYS A 711 10.80 13.73 15.72
N ASN A 712 11.83 12.89 15.71
CA ASN A 712 11.69 11.50 15.33
C ASN A 712 10.96 10.69 16.41
N ILE A 713 10.00 9.90 16.00
CA ILE A 713 9.10 9.15 16.90
C ILE A 713 9.86 8.24 17.88
N ARG A 714 10.94 7.58 17.45
CA ARG A 714 11.74 6.67 18.32
C ARG A 714 12.36 7.42 19.51
N MET A 715 12.84 8.65 19.27
CA MET A 715 13.38 9.50 20.32
C MET A 715 12.27 10.08 21.21
N LEU A 716 11.13 10.47 20.59
CA LEU A 716 9.99 11.01 21.32
C LEU A 716 9.35 10.00 22.27
N VAL A 717 9.23 8.74 21.86
CA VAL A 717 8.69 7.67 22.69
C VAL A 717 9.59 7.43 23.91
N ALA A 718 10.91 7.39 23.73
CA ALA A 718 11.87 7.25 24.83
C ALA A 718 11.73 8.41 25.85
N LEU A 719 11.59 9.66 25.38
CA LEU A 719 11.40 10.82 26.25
C LEU A 719 10.03 10.80 26.93
N ALA A 720 8.98 10.45 26.20
CA ALA A 720 7.62 10.37 26.76
C ALA A 720 7.52 9.30 27.85
N GLY A 721 8.12 8.13 27.61
CA GLY A 721 8.23 7.05 28.62
C GLY A 721 8.94 7.52 29.88
N TYR A 722 10.06 8.22 29.74
CA TYR A 722 10.79 8.81 30.85
C TYR A 722 9.97 9.83 31.62
N TYR A 723 9.28 10.77 30.93
CA TYR A 723 8.45 11.78 31.62
C TYR A 723 7.24 11.18 32.34
N LEU A 724 6.71 10.08 31.83
CA LEU A 724 5.65 9.32 32.49
C LEU A 724 6.18 8.60 33.72
N SER A 725 7.27 7.85 33.61
CA SER A 725 7.84 7.06 34.74
C SER A 725 8.31 7.93 35.89
N GLU A 726 8.85 9.12 35.60
CA GLU A 726 9.28 10.11 36.61
C GLU A 726 8.14 11.05 37.06
N GLU A 727 6.92 10.86 36.60
CA GLU A 727 5.76 11.76 36.86
C GLU A 727 6.13 13.24 36.67
N THR A 728 6.89 13.55 35.59
CA THR A 728 7.50 14.87 35.37
C THR A 728 6.43 15.89 35.05
N ALA A 729 6.13 16.78 36.03
CA ALA A 729 5.17 17.86 35.84
C ALA A 729 5.65 18.93 34.84
N GLY A 730 4.71 19.66 34.22
CA GLY A 730 5.00 20.84 33.38
C GLY A 730 5.39 20.52 31.93
N LYS A 731 5.18 19.27 31.45
CA LYS A 731 5.41 18.85 30.04
C LYS A 731 4.17 18.91 29.15
N SER A 732 3.04 19.44 29.65
CA SER A 732 1.78 19.53 28.87
C SER A 732 1.97 20.22 27.52
N VAL A 733 2.76 21.30 27.46
CA VAL A 733 3.08 22.03 26.23
C VAL A 733 3.91 21.13 25.30
N TRP A 734 4.94 20.46 25.82
CA TRP A 734 5.82 19.59 25.05
C TRP A 734 5.03 18.44 24.40
N PHE A 735 4.21 17.71 25.17
CA PHE A 735 3.38 16.63 24.63
C PHE A 735 2.41 17.14 23.56
N SER A 736 1.81 18.32 23.79
CA SER A 736 0.87 18.92 22.82
C SER A 736 1.53 19.33 21.51
N GLU A 737 2.71 19.98 21.59
CA GLU A 737 3.46 20.40 20.41
C GLU A 737 4.01 19.20 19.61
N LYS A 738 4.48 18.15 20.31
CA LYS A 738 4.99 16.95 19.64
C LYS A 738 3.87 16.21 18.92
N LEU A 739 2.71 16.03 19.54
CA LEU A 739 1.57 15.43 18.88
C LEU A 739 1.12 16.18 17.63
N ASP A 740 1.17 17.54 17.65
CA ASP A 740 0.84 18.34 16.48
C ASP A 740 1.86 18.23 15.32
N GLN A 741 3.12 17.89 15.63
CA GLN A 741 4.18 17.70 14.64
C GLN A 741 4.15 16.35 13.95
N LEU A 742 3.43 15.37 14.53
CA LEU A 742 3.34 14.00 14.03
C LEU A 742 2.11 13.82 13.14
N ASN A 743 2.19 12.91 12.19
CA ASN A 743 1.10 12.47 11.31
C ASN A 743 1.12 10.95 11.15
N GLY A 744 0.08 10.40 10.55
CA GLY A 744 -0.02 8.99 10.22
C GLY A 744 0.32 8.05 11.39
N GLU A 745 1.11 7.04 11.12
CA GLU A 745 1.52 6.02 12.08
C GLU A 745 2.27 6.58 13.28
N ASN A 746 3.15 7.56 13.05
CA ASN A 746 3.91 8.21 14.13
C ASN A 746 2.99 8.93 15.12
N ARG A 747 1.92 9.58 14.64
CA ARG A 747 0.89 10.19 15.49
C ARG A 747 0.14 9.11 16.29
N TYR A 748 -0.24 8.01 15.64
CA TYR A 748 -0.94 6.90 16.28
C TYR A 748 -0.15 6.34 17.47
N TYR A 749 1.14 6.04 17.29
CA TYR A 749 1.99 5.54 18.37
C TYR A 749 2.14 6.53 19.52
N PHE A 750 2.19 7.83 19.24
CA PHE A 750 2.36 8.85 20.28
C PHE A 750 1.08 9.15 21.07
N LEU A 751 -0.11 8.89 20.50
CA LEU A 751 -1.40 9.13 21.14
C LEU A 751 -1.56 8.42 22.48
N GLY A 752 -1.03 7.21 22.63
CA GLY A 752 -1.04 6.47 23.90
C GLY A 752 -0.29 7.22 25.00
N TYR A 753 0.97 7.60 24.74
CA TYR A 753 1.79 8.38 25.69
C TYR A 753 1.18 9.75 26.01
N PHE A 754 0.62 10.41 24.99
CA PHE A 754 -0.09 11.68 25.19
C PHE A 754 -1.28 11.52 26.12
N SER A 755 -2.15 10.56 25.87
CA SER A 755 -3.33 10.31 26.68
C SER A 755 -2.96 9.94 28.12
N GLU A 756 -1.98 9.05 28.29
CA GLU A 756 -1.52 8.59 29.59
C GLU A 756 -0.93 9.74 30.41
N TYR A 757 -0.11 10.62 29.79
CA TYR A 757 0.46 11.77 30.49
C TYR A 757 -0.61 12.69 31.08
N PHE A 758 -1.64 13.02 30.32
CA PHE A 758 -2.71 13.90 30.78
C PHE A 758 -3.73 13.24 31.72
N SER A 759 -3.85 11.93 31.70
CA SER A 759 -4.73 11.18 32.57
C SER A 759 -4.07 10.81 33.91
N SER A 760 -2.73 10.72 33.97
CA SER A 760 -2.02 10.27 35.18
C SER A 760 -1.14 11.38 35.80
N VAL A 761 -0.42 12.17 35.02
CA VAL A 761 0.56 13.15 35.51
C VAL A 761 0.00 14.58 35.50
N ALA A 762 -0.49 15.06 34.35
CA ALA A 762 -0.99 16.42 34.17
C ALA A 762 -2.53 16.48 34.24
N THR A 763 -3.09 15.91 35.26
CA THR A 763 -4.56 15.78 35.43
C THR A 763 -5.31 17.14 35.49
N ASP A 764 -4.66 18.21 35.92
CA ASP A 764 -5.23 19.55 35.93
C ASP A 764 -5.36 20.13 34.50
N ASP A 765 -4.59 19.61 33.57
CA ASP A 765 -4.56 20.01 32.14
C ASP A 765 -5.38 19.04 31.24
N SER A 766 -6.10 18.09 31.81
CA SER A 766 -6.84 17.04 31.09
C SER A 766 -7.81 17.58 30.02
N ASN A 767 -8.37 18.78 30.21
CA ASN A 767 -9.21 19.43 29.19
C ASN A 767 -8.47 19.67 27.85
N ILE A 768 -7.17 19.95 27.90
CA ILE A 768 -6.33 20.12 26.70
C ILE A 768 -6.29 18.80 25.92
N ALA A 769 -6.11 17.69 26.62
CA ALA A 769 -6.07 16.37 26.00
C ALA A 769 -7.43 15.99 25.41
N ILE A 770 -8.51 16.18 26.16
CA ILE A 770 -9.88 15.87 25.69
C ILE A 770 -10.21 16.66 24.42
N GLU A 771 -9.90 17.96 24.39
CA GLU A 771 -10.13 18.80 23.21
C GLU A 771 -9.31 18.31 22.00
N LYS A 772 -8.00 18.04 22.17
CA LYS A 772 -7.12 17.55 21.12
C LYS A 772 -7.54 16.16 20.60
N LEU A 773 -7.72 15.20 21.50
CA LEU A 773 -8.13 13.85 21.15
C LEU A 773 -9.47 13.85 20.42
N SER A 774 -10.45 14.62 20.91
CA SER A 774 -11.74 14.74 20.21
C SER A 774 -11.64 15.38 18.84
N SER A 775 -10.77 16.37 18.69
CA SER A 775 -10.51 17.00 17.39
C SER A 775 -9.86 16.02 16.40
N ILE A 776 -8.88 15.25 16.85
CA ILE A 776 -8.22 14.23 16.02
C ILE A 776 -9.21 13.11 15.68
N ALA A 777 -9.94 12.58 16.65
CA ALA A 777 -10.94 11.53 16.43
C ALA A 777 -12.06 11.92 15.44
N LYS A 778 -12.40 13.22 15.36
CA LYS A 778 -13.40 13.72 14.41
C LYS A 778 -12.86 14.03 13.03
N ASN A 779 -11.60 14.48 12.94
CA ASN A 779 -11.13 15.21 11.76
C ASN A 779 -9.85 14.65 11.12
N ASP A 780 -9.13 13.72 11.78
CA ASP A 780 -7.95 13.14 11.15
C ASP A 780 -8.37 12.33 9.92
N ARG A 781 -7.61 12.46 8.84
CA ARG A 781 -7.91 11.75 7.58
C ARG A 781 -7.73 10.24 7.69
N THR A 782 -6.83 9.81 8.57
CA THR A 782 -6.44 8.41 8.73
C THR A 782 -7.32 7.71 9.77
N ASN A 783 -8.00 6.66 9.37
CA ASN A 783 -8.96 5.96 10.23
C ASN A 783 -8.33 5.39 11.51
N TYR A 784 -7.15 4.74 11.42
CA TYR A 784 -6.48 4.21 12.61
C TYR A 784 -5.99 5.31 13.57
N VAL A 785 -5.65 6.51 13.08
CA VAL A 785 -5.33 7.67 13.93
C VAL A 785 -6.58 8.16 14.65
N ARG A 786 -7.76 8.20 13.94
CA ARG A 786 -9.04 8.52 14.60
C ARG A 786 -9.38 7.49 15.67
N ILE A 787 -9.18 6.18 15.38
CA ILE A 787 -9.36 5.09 16.36
C ILE A 787 -8.46 5.31 17.58
N GLY A 788 -7.16 5.55 17.38
CA GLY A 788 -6.20 5.79 18.46
C GLY A 788 -6.56 6.98 19.34
N ALA A 789 -7.00 8.08 18.72
CA ALA A 789 -7.45 9.27 19.45
C ALA A 789 -8.77 9.01 20.20
N PHE A 790 -9.70 8.26 19.60
CA PHE A 790 -10.92 7.82 20.24
C PHE A 790 -10.64 6.94 21.48
N MET A 791 -9.74 5.96 21.34
CA MET A 791 -9.28 5.13 22.45
C MET A 791 -8.66 5.98 23.58
N GLY A 792 -7.85 6.96 23.22
CA GLY A 792 -7.24 7.89 24.17
C GLY A 792 -8.24 8.65 25.01
N LEU A 793 -9.45 8.95 24.49
CA LEU A 793 -10.53 9.59 25.28
C LEU A 793 -11.01 8.73 26.45
N PHE A 794 -10.89 7.40 26.39
CA PHE A 794 -11.31 6.52 27.48
C PHE A 794 -10.42 6.65 28.73
N GLY A 795 -9.21 7.21 28.61
CA GLY A 795 -8.42 7.63 29.76
C GLY A 795 -9.09 8.75 30.60
N PHE A 796 -10.13 9.39 30.07
CA PHE A 796 -10.86 10.50 30.69
C PHE A 796 -12.36 10.22 30.82
N ILE A 797 -12.80 8.98 30.66
CA ILE A 797 -14.22 8.61 30.53
C ILE A 797 -15.08 8.97 31.76
N ASP A 798 -14.45 9.02 32.93
CA ASP A 798 -15.10 9.40 34.18
C ASP A 798 -15.31 10.93 34.31
N GLN A 799 -14.73 11.73 33.43
CA GLN A 799 -14.94 13.17 33.45
C GLN A 799 -16.29 13.55 32.83
N PRO A 800 -16.98 14.55 33.40
CA PRO A 800 -18.30 14.95 32.94
C PRO A 800 -18.33 15.32 31.45
N GLY A 801 -19.18 14.64 30.67
CA GLY A 801 -19.40 14.95 29.25
C GLY A 801 -18.52 14.17 28.28
N VAL A 802 -17.47 13.45 28.74
CA VAL A 802 -16.57 12.70 27.82
C VAL A 802 -17.29 11.53 27.18
N LEU A 803 -18.10 10.79 27.92
CA LEU A 803 -18.91 9.71 27.38
C LEU A 803 -19.90 10.19 26.29
N ASP A 804 -20.54 11.34 26.52
CA ASP A 804 -21.46 11.94 25.53
C ASP A 804 -20.70 12.39 24.28
N LEU A 805 -19.50 12.95 24.46
CA LEU A 805 -18.59 13.31 23.39
C LEU A 805 -18.15 12.09 22.55
N ALA A 806 -17.77 10.98 23.21
CA ALA A 806 -17.42 9.74 22.52
C ALA A 806 -18.62 9.19 21.72
N LYS A 807 -19.83 9.22 22.27
CA LYS A 807 -21.06 8.84 21.53
C LYS A 807 -21.32 9.75 20.32
N GLU A 808 -21.05 11.05 20.43
CA GLU A 808 -21.18 11.99 19.33
C GLU A 808 -20.18 11.68 18.21
N ILE A 809 -18.91 11.37 18.54
CA ILE A 809 -17.87 11.00 17.57
C ILE A 809 -18.30 9.73 16.84
N TYR A 810 -18.64 8.67 17.54
CA TYR A 810 -19.14 7.41 16.98
C TYR A 810 -20.32 7.60 16.03
N ALA A 811 -21.28 8.47 16.39
CA ALA A 811 -22.44 8.75 15.55
C ALA A 811 -22.09 9.45 14.23
N GLN A 812 -20.97 10.17 14.19
CA GLN A 812 -20.48 10.91 13.01
C GLN A 812 -19.49 10.11 12.18
N GLU A 813 -18.88 9.06 12.75
CA GLU A 813 -17.91 8.23 12.03
C GLU A 813 -18.56 7.50 10.86
N LYS A 814 -17.93 7.56 9.70
CA LYS A 814 -18.39 6.99 8.44
C LYS A 814 -17.58 5.79 7.97
N ASP A 815 -16.32 5.72 8.39
CA ASP A 815 -15.44 4.61 8.05
C ASP A 815 -15.90 3.34 8.79
N PRO A 816 -16.19 2.22 8.08
CA PRO A 816 -16.72 1.01 8.70
C PRO A 816 -15.78 0.38 9.71
N LEU A 817 -14.46 0.43 9.46
CA LEU A 817 -13.46 -0.14 10.36
C LEU A 817 -13.34 0.69 11.64
N ALA A 818 -13.19 2.01 11.51
CA ALA A 818 -13.15 2.91 12.66
C ALA A 818 -14.43 2.77 13.50
N LYS A 819 -15.58 2.76 12.86
CA LYS A 819 -16.87 2.61 13.53
C LYS A 819 -17.00 1.30 14.32
N ARG A 820 -16.49 0.19 13.77
CA ARG A 820 -16.48 -1.12 14.45
C ARG A 820 -15.62 -1.10 15.71
N TYR A 821 -14.42 -0.50 15.63
CA TYR A 821 -13.55 -0.38 16.82
C TYR A 821 -14.13 0.57 17.85
N GLU A 822 -14.67 1.72 17.43
CA GLU A 822 -15.33 2.66 18.33
C GLU A 822 -16.53 2.03 19.05
N GLU A 823 -17.35 1.23 18.35
CA GLU A 823 -18.46 0.46 18.92
C GLU A 823 -17.98 -0.53 19.97
N MET A 824 -16.87 -1.24 19.69
CA MET A 824 -16.29 -2.20 20.63
C MET A 824 -15.91 -1.53 21.96
N PHE A 825 -15.28 -0.34 21.91
CA PHE A 825 -14.94 0.43 23.11
C PHE A 825 -16.16 0.99 23.82
N LEU A 826 -17.15 1.49 23.08
CA LEU A 826 -18.39 2.02 23.66
C LEU A 826 -19.30 0.94 24.24
N SER A 827 -19.28 -0.29 23.72
CA SER A 827 -20.18 -1.37 24.16
C SER A 827 -20.14 -1.61 25.68
N GLN A 828 -18.96 -1.47 26.29
CA GLN A 828 -18.76 -1.59 27.73
C GLN A 828 -19.53 -0.55 28.53
N TYR A 829 -19.92 0.58 27.93
CA TYR A 829 -20.62 1.71 28.55
C TYR A 829 -22.07 1.90 28.06
N LEU A 830 -22.53 1.07 27.12
CA LEU A 830 -23.89 1.09 26.57
C LEU A 830 -24.82 0.10 27.29
N ASP A 831 -24.27 -0.97 27.84
CA ASP A 831 -25.03 -2.05 28.50
C ASP A 831 -25.43 -1.77 29.96
N GLU A 832 -25.11 -0.61 30.54
CA GLU A 832 -25.52 -0.18 31.87
C GLU A 832 -26.85 0.60 31.89
N LYS A 833 -27.83 0.19 31.05
CA LYS A 833 -29.21 0.72 31.14
C LYS A 833 -30.27 -0.36 31.32
#